data_1ccf56e5d2fdfbf48fa09cee40073eb6
#
_entry.id   1ccf56e5d2fdfbf48fa09cee40073eb6
#
_cell.length_a   1.000
_cell.length_b   1.000
_cell.length_c   1.000
_cell.angle_alpha   90.00
_cell.angle_beta   90.00
_cell.angle_gamma   90.00
#
_symmetry.space_group_name_H-M   'P 1'
#
loop_
_entity.id
_entity.type
_entity.pdbx_description
1 polymer ?
#
loop_
_entity_poly.entity_id
_entity_poly.type
_entity_poly.pdbx_seq_one_letter_code
_entity_poly.pdbx_strand_id
1 'polypeptide(L)'
;MDKKKLVILALALLVILGLAAAQYTPWLYWTLLPKEQADTIIGEASGETALNTIIDINGYNRDRLSEEYAGPFLETQIIIKKLKEYGLAGAEIVSYPGGETWNGIKGELWEITPRRQKLASMRDMVPMLASGSSTSDVTGELAWVGRGTAAEIEAAKVEGKIVVTEGSLGAVHNLACLQKGALGVIGISMSKPYFDPLQMGWAGIGGGRGMRGGPGQPAQAAQPQTPPPAPPKPKFGFQLPVREGDILKQRLMAGEKITVRAQVESKQEKYKMENVVAHIPGTDPNAGEVIFSAHLFEGITKFGANDNTSGSAAILEAARLLNTLIEEGRLPKPKRTIRFLWGPEFSGTSLWVRANKAIMDKTLCNINMDMVGEWLSKNQAFMCLMRTTYGNPHYINDVMENYYRYVGEGNRERIQNRSGFNKVPVRVVAPFGADEPFYYSIETHYGASDHEVFNDWGVQVPGVMMIAWPDRWYHTSGDLPDKSDATQLKRAAAIGAAGAYTVANADDNLAIKIAGETASNGTRRIGQQFVVALETLNGTKAETLADSYKSARTYVEGAVLNEKDTLDSILELATDKAAVGNYILQMKKTIDAVGNANLAALQAHMEATARRLGQKPVVIALTELEKKAAKIFPKQTAKVTAEGYQGYRKYIDGIPAAERAKYPYAAEVSSPTELQLLINGKHSVLDIMKLMDAQSQRKSKVQGILNYLQILKMAGLVEM
;
A
#
# COMPACT_ATOMS: atom_id res chain seq x y z
N MET A 1 -49.18 47.80 -1.80
CA MET A 1 -49.07 46.59 -2.64
C MET A 1 -50.27 45.71 -2.37
N ASP A 2 -50.98 45.31 -3.41
CA ASP A 2 -52.24 44.54 -3.30
C ASP A 2 -51.94 43.20 -2.62
N LYS A 3 -52.82 42.77 -1.67
CA LYS A 3 -52.63 41.49 -0.93
C LYS A 3 -52.36 40.28 -1.85
N LYS A 4 -52.96 40.28 -3.04
CA LYS A 4 -52.72 39.26 -4.06
C LYS A 4 -51.27 39.27 -4.60
N LYS A 5 -50.68 40.47 -4.79
CA LYS A 5 -49.29 40.60 -5.23
C LYS A 5 -48.31 40.17 -4.15
N LEU A 6 -48.66 40.38 -2.85
CA LEU A 6 -47.84 39.93 -1.74
C LEU A 6 -47.82 38.39 -1.61
N VAL A 7 -48.97 37.76 -1.80
CA VAL A 7 -49.11 36.29 -1.80
C VAL A 7 -48.37 35.65 -2.97
N ILE A 8 -48.47 36.26 -4.17
CA ILE A 8 -47.72 35.76 -5.34
C ILE A 8 -46.20 35.91 -5.13
N LEU A 9 -45.75 37.03 -4.54
CA LEU A 9 -44.34 37.25 -4.24
C LEU A 9 -43.81 36.25 -3.19
N ALA A 10 -44.62 35.98 -2.15
CA ALA A 10 -44.29 35.01 -1.11
C ALA A 10 -44.24 33.57 -1.66
N LEU A 11 -45.20 33.21 -2.54
CA LEU A 11 -45.19 31.92 -3.23
C LEU A 11 -44.00 31.78 -4.20
N ALA A 12 -43.69 32.84 -4.95
CA ALA A 12 -42.52 32.86 -5.82
C ALA A 12 -41.19 32.73 -5.01
N LEU A 13 -41.12 33.40 -3.85
CA LEU A 13 -39.97 33.28 -2.94
C LEU A 13 -39.85 31.87 -2.34
N LEU A 14 -40.98 31.25 -1.97
CA LEU A 14 -41.01 29.86 -1.50
C LEU A 14 -40.61 28.85 -2.59
N VAL A 15 -41.03 29.09 -3.84
CA VAL A 15 -40.62 28.27 -4.98
C VAL A 15 -39.13 28.44 -5.29
N ILE A 16 -38.62 29.69 -5.24
CA ILE A 16 -37.17 29.96 -5.43
C ILE A 16 -36.34 29.35 -4.30
N LEU A 17 -36.80 29.44 -3.05
CA LEU A 17 -36.17 28.80 -1.90
C LEU A 17 -36.23 27.26 -2.01
N GLY A 18 -37.36 26.73 -2.49
CA GLY A 18 -37.49 25.28 -2.75
C GLY A 18 -36.62 24.80 -3.90
N LEU A 19 -36.49 25.59 -4.98
CA LEU A 19 -35.58 25.29 -6.09
C LEU A 19 -34.11 25.44 -5.70
N ALA A 20 -33.75 26.42 -4.86
CA ALA A 20 -32.41 26.55 -4.30
C ALA A 20 -32.04 25.39 -3.35
N ALA A 21 -33.03 24.89 -2.59
CA ALA A 21 -32.88 23.70 -1.78
C ALA A 21 -32.79 22.40 -2.62
N ALA A 22 -33.40 22.37 -3.81
CA ALA A 22 -33.39 21.23 -4.73
C ALA A 22 -32.05 21.06 -5.50
N GLN A 23 -31.17 22.07 -5.49
CA GLN A 23 -29.81 21.95 -6.02
C GLN A 23 -28.87 21.24 -5.04
N TYR A 24 -29.33 20.92 -3.85
CA TYR A 24 -28.60 20.13 -2.87
C TYR A 24 -28.60 18.68 -3.33
N THR A 25 -27.41 18.12 -3.62
CA THR A 25 -27.23 16.70 -3.97
C THR A 25 -27.03 15.89 -2.69
N PRO A 26 -28.09 15.35 -2.05
CA PRO A 26 -28.01 14.73 -0.72
C PRO A 26 -27.01 13.59 -0.65
N TRP A 27 -26.77 12.88 -1.77
CA TRP A 27 -25.84 11.76 -1.84
C TRP A 27 -24.36 12.17 -1.62
N LEU A 28 -23.99 13.42 -1.88
CA LEU A 28 -22.64 13.93 -1.63
C LEU A 28 -22.32 14.07 -0.12
N TYR A 29 -23.38 14.22 0.68
CA TYR A 29 -23.27 14.46 2.12
C TYR A 29 -23.68 13.27 2.96
N TRP A 30 -23.92 12.14 2.31
CA TRP A 30 -24.31 10.93 3.02
C TRP A 30 -23.09 10.25 3.64
N THR A 31 -23.16 10.00 4.95
CA THR A 31 -22.16 9.27 5.71
C THR A 31 -22.80 8.07 6.40
N LEU A 32 -22.02 7.01 6.59
CA LEU A 32 -22.46 5.82 7.32
C LEU A 32 -22.77 6.16 8.77
N LEU A 33 -21.89 6.91 9.44
CA LEU A 33 -22.18 7.48 10.76
C LEU A 33 -23.26 8.58 10.65
N PRO A 34 -24.00 8.86 11.74
CA PRO A 34 -24.77 10.08 11.82
C PRO A 34 -23.89 11.30 11.49
N LYS A 35 -24.43 12.23 10.72
CA LYS A 35 -23.66 13.39 10.24
C LYS A 35 -22.98 14.16 11.38
N GLU A 36 -23.65 14.31 12.52
CA GLU A 36 -23.10 14.98 13.69
C GLU A 36 -21.85 14.29 14.24
N GLN A 37 -21.81 12.95 14.24
CA GLN A 37 -20.62 12.19 14.67
C GLN A 37 -19.49 12.31 13.65
N ALA A 38 -19.79 12.23 12.36
CA ALA A 38 -18.80 12.42 11.30
C ALA A 38 -18.19 13.83 11.35
N ASP A 39 -19.04 14.86 11.49
CA ASP A 39 -18.60 16.25 11.60
C ASP A 39 -17.78 16.50 12.89
N THR A 40 -18.11 15.82 13.98
CA THR A 40 -17.37 15.89 15.25
C THR A 40 -15.98 15.30 15.09
N ILE A 41 -15.84 14.14 14.45
CA ILE A 41 -14.54 13.51 14.16
C ILE A 41 -13.70 14.42 13.26
N ILE A 42 -14.26 14.93 12.17
CA ILE A 42 -13.58 15.84 11.23
C ILE A 42 -13.18 17.15 11.94
N GLY A 43 -14.04 17.69 12.78
CA GLY A 43 -13.80 18.93 13.52
C GLY A 43 -12.65 18.81 14.51
N GLU A 44 -12.52 17.67 15.20
CA GLU A 44 -11.48 17.40 16.18
C GLU A 44 -10.11 17.10 15.54
N ALA A 45 -10.08 16.56 14.33
CA ALA A 45 -8.83 16.20 13.67
C ALA A 45 -7.92 17.41 13.44
N SER A 46 -6.65 17.31 13.88
CA SER A 46 -5.62 18.34 13.73
C SER A 46 -4.48 17.87 12.82
N GLY A 47 -4.43 18.45 11.63
CA GLY A 47 -3.31 18.19 10.72
C GLY A 47 -2.01 18.78 11.20
N GLU A 48 -2.06 19.88 11.93
CA GLU A 48 -0.89 20.53 12.55
C GLU A 48 -0.25 19.64 13.63
N THR A 49 -1.06 18.95 14.43
CA THR A 49 -0.56 18.00 15.44
C THR A 49 0.17 16.84 14.77
N ALA A 50 -0.37 16.32 13.67
CA ALA A 50 0.28 15.27 12.89
C ALA A 50 1.57 15.78 12.22
N LEU A 51 1.54 16.98 11.61
CA LEU A 51 2.73 17.60 11.00
C LEU A 51 3.84 17.85 12.03
N ASN A 52 3.51 18.33 13.22
CA ASN A 52 4.48 18.50 14.31
C ASN A 52 5.09 17.16 14.72
N THR A 53 4.32 16.07 14.70
CA THR A 53 4.86 14.73 14.96
C THR A 53 5.86 14.29 13.89
N ILE A 54 5.60 14.59 12.60
CA ILE A 54 6.56 14.35 11.53
C ILE A 54 7.86 15.12 11.78
N ILE A 55 7.76 16.39 12.16
CA ILE A 55 8.94 17.24 12.46
C ILE A 55 9.72 16.71 13.66
N ASP A 56 9.03 16.29 14.72
CA ASP A 56 9.64 15.74 15.91
C ASP A 56 10.43 14.44 15.63
N ILE A 57 9.90 13.58 14.77
CA ILE A 57 10.50 12.27 14.45
C ILE A 57 11.54 12.41 13.34
N ASN A 58 11.21 13.11 12.25
CA ASN A 58 11.98 13.16 11.02
C ASN A 58 12.64 14.53 10.86
N GLY A 59 13.59 14.84 11.73
CA GLY A 59 14.39 16.04 11.58
C GLY A 59 15.21 16.02 10.27
N TYR A 60 15.71 17.17 9.84
CA TYR A 60 16.61 17.25 8.70
C TYR A 60 17.94 16.56 9.01
N ASN A 61 18.38 15.68 8.11
CA ASN A 61 19.68 15.03 8.17
C ASN A 61 19.96 14.30 9.49
N ARG A 62 18.95 13.65 10.05
CA ARG A 62 19.11 12.88 11.28
C ARG A 62 19.91 11.59 10.98
N ASP A 63 20.96 11.39 11.76
CA ASP A 63 21.72 10.14 11.81
C ASP A 63 21.35 9.36 13.06
N ARG A 64 21.31 8.02 12.97
CA ARG A 64 20.99 7.14 14.09
C ARG A 64 22.24 6.88 14.92
N LEU A 65 22.20 7.17 16.20
CA LEU A 65 23.28 6.92 17.12
C LEU A 65 23.43 5.41 17.40
N SER A 66 24.66 4.95 17.63
CA SER A 66 24.92 3.53 17.91
C SER A 66 24.16 2.99 19.10
N GLU A 67 23.94 3.81 20.11
CA GLU A 67 23.20 3.45 21.33
C GLU A 67 21.73 3.12 21.04
N GLU A 68 21.13 3.74 20.03
CA GLU A 68 19.74 3.52 19.67
C GLU A 68 19.47 2.10 19.11
N TYR A 69 20.49 1.41 18.55
CA TYR A 69 20.30 0.05 18.02
C TYR A 69 19.95 -0.98 19.10
N ALA A 70 20.40 -0.74 20.33
CA ALA A 70 20.03 -1.58 21.46
C ALA A 70 18.61 -1.27 21.99
N GLY A 71 17.96 -0.21 21.46
CA GLY A 71 16.71 0.35 21.93
C GLY A 71 16.88 1.15 23.25
N PRO A 72 15.97 2.03 23.59
CA PRO A 72 14.80 2.37 22.78
C PRO A 72 15.14 3.34 21.62
N PHE A 73 14.45 3.19 20.50
CA PHE A 73 14.60 4.11 19.36
C PHE A 73 13.92 5.46 19.63
N LEU A 74 14.46 6.54 19.07
CA LEU A 74 13.89 7.89 19.25
C LEU A 74 12.43 7.95 18.77
N GLU A 75 12.13 7.37 17.63
CA GLU A 75 10.80 7.33 17.03
C GLU A 75 9.79 6.65 17.98
N THR A 76 10.15 5.48 18.51
CA THR A 76 9.28 4.75 19.45
C THR A 76 9.08 5.51 20.75
N GLN A 77 10.13 6.22 21.23
CA GLN A 77 10.03 7.06 22.43
C GLN A 77 9.08 8.25 22.24
N ILE A 78 9.09 8.87 21.06
CA ILE A 78 8.20 9.98 20.75
C ILE A 78 6.75 9.49 20.69
N ILE A 79 6.49 8.40 19.97
CA ILE A 79 5.14 7.83 19.84
C ILE A 79 4.60 7.39 21.19
N ILE A 80 5.36 6.62 21.98
CA ILE A 80 4.89 6.12 23.28
C ILE A 80 4.64 7.25 24.29
N LYS A 81 5.45 8.30 24.27
CA LYS A 81 5.25 9.50 25.09
C LYS A 81 3.92 10.17 24.76
N LYS A 82 3.67 10.44 23.47
CA LYS A 82 2.43 11.08 23.01
C LYS A 82 1.19 10.21 23.32
N LEU A 83 1.26 8.88 23.12
CA LEU A 83 0.16 7.97 23.48
C LEU A 83 -0.20 8.02 24.97
N LYS A 84 0.81 8.10 25.85
CA LYS A 84 0.60 8.24 27.30
C LYS A 84 0.01 9.61 27.65
N GLU A 85 0.48 10.67 27.00
CA GLU A 85 -0.08 12.02 27.17
C GLU A 85 -1.54 12.09 26.70
N TYR A 86 -1.90 11.36 25.68
CA TYR A 86 -3.28 11.26 25.17
C TYR A 86 -4.16 10.27 25.96
N GLY A 87 -3.61 9.59 26.96
CA GLY A 87 -4.35 8.68 27.84
C GLY A 87 -4.76 7.35 27.20
N LEU A 88 -4.07 6.91 26.13
CA LEU A 88 -4.39 5.65 25.46
C LEU A 88 -4.11 4.43 26.36
N ALA A 89 -5.06 3.49 26.40
CA ALA A 89 -4.90 2.26 27.15
C ALA A 89 -3.86 1.32 26.49
N GLY A 90 -3.15 0.53 27.31
CA GLY A 90 -2.19 -0.48 26.86
C GLY A 90 -1.03 0.08 26.02
N ALA A 91 -0.67 1.37 26.22
CA ALA A 91 0.43 2.01 25.51
C ALA A 91 1.78 1.44 25.97
N GLU A 92 2.41 0.62 25.14
CA GLU A 92 3.67 -0.06 25.44
C GLU A 92 4.57 -0.22 24.22
N ILE A 93 5.86 -0.44 24.45
CA ILE A 93 6.85 -0.83 23.45
C ILE A 93 7.08 -2.33 23.60
N VAL A 94 6.79 -3.09 22.56
CA VAL A 94 7.07 -4.53 22.49
C VAL A 94 8.34 -4.73 21.67
N SER A 95 9.40 -5.26 22.30
CA SER A 95 10.69 -5.48 21.64
C SER A 95 10.88 -6.93 21.23
N TYR A 96 11.37 -7.15 20.02
CA TYR A 96 11.76 -8.45 19.49
C TYR A 96 13.25 -8.48 19.18
N PRO A 97 13.91 -9.66 19.28
CA PRO A 97 15.28 -9.81 18.82
C PRO A 97 15.37 -9.47 17.32
N GLY A 98 16.23 -8.55 16.96
CA GLY A 98 16.63 -8.30 15.59
C GLY A 98 17.83 -9.15 15.20
N GLY A 99 18.36 -8.92 14.01
CA GLY A 99 19.61 -9.50 13.55
C GLY A 99 20.80 -8.54 13.74
N GLU A 100 21.68 -8.56 12.77
CA GLU A 100 22.71 -7.56 12.59
C GLU A 100 22.36 -6.66 11.40
N THR A 101 22.64 -5.38 11.53
CA THR A 101 22.42 -4.41 10.49
C THR A 101 23.63 -3.51 10.30
N TRP A 102 23.81 -3.00 9.10
CA TRP A 102 24.89 -2.09 8.79
C TRP A 102 24.63 -0.72 9.39
N ASN A 103 25.67 -0.12 9.99
CA ASN A 103 25.69 1.24 10.49
C ASN A 103 26.89 2.00 9.91
N GLY A 104 26.61 3.10 9.17
CA GLY A 104 27.63 4.03 8.72
C GLY A 104 27.95 5.05 9.80
N ILE A 105 29.21 5.18 10.18
CA ILE A 105 29.66 6.10 11.23
C ILE A 105 30.30 7.34 10.62
N LYS A 106 31.05 7.15 9.55
CA LYS A 106 31.72 8.22 8.82
C LYS A 106 31.70 7.90 7.32
N GLY A 107 31.40 8.90 6.51
CA GLY A 107 31.53 8.82 5.07
C GLY A 107 31.96 10.18 4.53
N GLU A 108 33.18 10.30 4.04
CA GLU A 108 33.70 11.54 3.43
C GLU A 108 34.42 11.21 2.13
N LEU A 109 34.15 12.00 1.10
CA LEU A 109 34.78 11.92 -0.20
C LEU A 109 35.35 13.30 -0.56
N TRP A 110 36.66 13.37 -0.72
CA TRP A 110 37.38 14.60 -1.04
C TRP A 110 38.11 14.48 -2.36
N GLU A 111 37.94 15.41 -3.25
CA GLU A 111 38.87 15.62 -4.36
C GLU A 111 40.18 16.19 -3.82
N ILE A 112 41.31 15.57 -4.20
CA ILE A 112 42.67 15.94 -3.74
C ILE A 112 43.38 16.68 -4.82
N THR A 113 43.22 16.26 -6.08
CA THR A 113 43.77 16.91 -7.28
C THR A 113 42.77 16.83 -8.42
N PRO A 114 42.75 17.82 -9.33
CA PRO A 114 43.51 19.05 -9.34
C PRO A 114 43.02 20.13 -8.37
N ARG A 115 41.85 19.90 -7.72
CA ARG A 115 41.25 20.84 -6.76
C ARG A 115 41.20 20.17 -5.39
N ARG A 116 41.23 20.95 -4.34
CA ARG A 116 40.97 20.45 -2.99
C ARG A 116 39.56 20.87 -2.58
N GLN A 117 38.61 19.95 -2.75
CA GLN A 117 37.20 20.19 -2.40
C GLN A 117 36.51 18.95 -1.89
N LYS A 118 35.54 19.14 -1.00
CA LYS A 118 34.64 18.08 -0.54
C LYS A 118 33.64 17.77 -1.65
N LEU A 119 33.49 16.47 -2.00
CA LEU A 119 32.51 15.98 -2.96
C LEU A 119 31.28 15.39 -2.26
N ALA A 120 31.48 14.68 -1.15
CA ALA A 120 30.39 14.13 -0.37
C ALA A 120 30.74 13.99 1.11
N SER A 121 29.77 14.12 1.98
CA SER A 121 29.88 13.84 3.40
C SER A 121 28.55 13.37 3.98
N MET A 122 28.57 12.27 4.71
CA MET A 122 27.42 11.83 5.52
C MET A 122 26.89 12.91 6.47
N ARG A 123 27.75 13.81 6.95
CA ARG A 123 27.34 14.92 7.81
C ARG A 123 26.55 15.98 7.09
N ASP A 124 26.75 16.13 5.78
CA ASP A 124 25.96 17.05 4.97
C ASP A 124 24.60 16.42 4.60
N MET A 125 24.65 15.11 4.22
CA MET A 125 23.46 14.33 3.88
C MET A 125 23.74 12.83 4.09
N VAL A 126 23.06 12.20 5.00
CA VAL A 126 23.31 10.79 5.37
C VAL A 126 23.29 9.82 4.17
N PRO A 127 22.35 9.91 3.20
CA PRO A 127 22.32 9.04 2.03
C PRO A 127 23.49 9.21 1.04
N MET A 128 24.40 10.17 1.25
CA MET A 128 25.61 10.24 0.43
C MET A 128 26.53 9.06 0.58
N LEU A 129 26.55 8.39 1.74
CA LEU A 129 27.22 7.10 1.92
C LEU A 129 26.24 5.95 1.60
N ALA A 130 26.59 5.15 0.60
CA ALA A 130 25.79 3.99 0.23
C ALA A 130 25.76 2.94 1.35
N SER A 131 24.57 2.42 1.68
CA SER A 131 24.42 1.36 2.67
C SER A 131 25.20 0.11 2.26
N GLY A 132 25.77 -0.60 3.25
CA GLY A 132 26.65 -1.74 3.01
C GLY A 132 28.11 -1.40 2.71
N SER A 133 28.48 -0.11 2.68
CA SER A 133 29.90 0.31 2.54
C SER A 133 30.74 -0.19 3.69
N SER A 134 31.93 -0.75 3.41
CA SER A 134 32.89 -1.21 4.41
C SER A 134 33.88 -0.11 4.78
N THR A 135 34.37 -0.15 6.00
CA THR A 135 35.45 0.74 6.48
C THR A 135 36.62 0.74 5.49
N SER A 136 37.00 1.94 5.05
CA SER A 136 38.02 2.16 4.01
C SER A 136 38.63 3.56 4.17
N ASP A 137 39.95 3.66 3.96
CA ASP A 137 40.65 4.93 3.78
C ASP A 137 41.58 4.75 2.57
N VAL A 138 41.15 5.22 1.42
CA VAL A 138 41.82 5.00 0.14
C VAL A 138 41.87 6.28 -0.69
N THR A 139 42.97 6.40 -1.44
CA THR A 139 43.15 7.45 -2.46
C THR A 139 43.24 6.79 -3.82
N GLY A 140 42.51 7.27 -4.81
CA GLY A 140 42.50 6.71 -6.16
C GLY A 140 42.08 7.72 -7.23
N GLU A 141 42.56 7.48 -8.46
CA GLU A 141 42.10 8.21 -9.63
C GLU A 141 40.66 7.82 -9.98
N LEU A 142 39.84 8.77 -10.40
CA LEU A 142 38.50 8.49 -10.88
C LEU A 142 38.51 7.92 -12.30
N ALA A 143 37.65 6.95 -12.56
CA ALA A 143 37.38 6.41 -13.89
C ALA A 143 35.90 6.47 -14.22
N TRP A 144 35.57 7.13 -15.34
CA TRP A 144 34.21 7.14 -15.86
C TRP A 144 33.87 5.80 -16.53
N VAL A 145 32.75 5.18 -16.13
CA VAL A 145 32.29 3.89 -16.66
C VAL A 145 30.87 3.93 -17.23
N GLY A 146 30.36 5.11 -17.59
CA GLY A 146 29.07 5.25 -18.20
C GLY A 146 27.94 4.62 -17.37
N ARG A 147 27.17 3.71 -17.97
CA ARG A 147 26.13 2.92 -17.30
C ARG A 147 26.69 1.71 -16.55
N GLY A 148 28.00 1.45 -16.62
CA GLY A 148 28.64 0.35 -15.94
C GLY A 148 28.39 -1.01 -16.58
N THR A 149 28.21 -1.07 -17.89
CA THR A 149 28.20 -2.33 -18.62
C THR A 149 29.56 -3.01 -18.57
N ALA A 150 29.61 -4.31 -18.80
CA ALA A 150 30.87 -5.06 -18.79
C ALA A 150 31.89 -4.47 -19.78
N ALA A 151 31.46 -4.03 -20.95
CA ALA A 151 32.32 -3.42 -21.98
C ALA A 151 32.88 -2.06 -21.53
N GLU A 152 32.06 -1.20 -20.90
CA GLU A 152 32.48 0.11 -20.40
C GLU A 152 33.49 -0.04 -19.25
N ILE A 153 33.26 -0.98 -18.33
CA ILE A 153 34.18 -1.28 -17.21
C ILE A 153 35.52 -1.82 -17.71
N GLU A 154 35.50 -2.72 -18.68
CA GLU A 154 36.73 -3.28 -19.29
C GLU A 154 37.53 -2.18 -20.01
N ALA A 155 36.86 -1.33 -20.80
CA ALA A 155 37.48 -0.23 -21.52
C ALA A 155 38.15 0.80 -20.58
N ALA A 156 37.53 1.06 -19.42
CA ALA A 156 38.02 2.04 -18.44
C ALA A 156 39.20 1.55 -17.60
N LYS A 157 39.57 0.25 -17.65
CA LYS A 157 40.68 -0.32 -16.89
C LYS A 157 40.64 0.07 -15.42
N VAL A 158 39.59 -0.40 -14.73
CA VAL A 158 39.16 0.10 -13.41
C VAL A 158 39.98 -0.40 -12.22
N GLU A 159 40.90 -1.35 -12.42
CA GLU A 159 41.74 -1.88 -11.35
C GLU A 159 42.53 -0.77 -10.64
N GLY A 160 42.42 -0.71 -9.31
CA GLY A 160 43.07 0.31 -8.48
C GLY A 160 42.46 1.73 -8.59
N LYS A 161 41.35 1.92 -9.33
CA LYS A 161 40.65 3.19 -9.47
C LYS A 161 39.34 3.22 -8.70
N ILE A 162 38.75 4.41 -8.54
CA ILE A 162 37.41 4.63 -8.05
C ILE A 162 36.52 4.94 -9.24
N VAL A 163 35.46 4.15 -9.46
CA VAL A 163 34.62 4.31 -10.65
C VAL A 163 33.47 5.28 -10.41
N VAL A 164 33.15 6.07 -11.43
CA VAL A 164 31.99 6.96 -11.46
C VAL A 164 30.98 6.47 -12.50
N THR A 165 29.71 6.36 -12.12
CA THR A 165 28.68 5.74 -12.96
C THR A 165 27.34 6.45 -12.86
N GLU A 166 26.59 6.45 -13.97
CA GLU A 166 25.14 6.78 -14.01
C GLU A 166 24.27 5.50 -14.02
N GLY A 167 24.88 4.33 -13.89
CA GLY A 167 24.17 3.07 -13.76
C GLY A 167 23.77 2.74 -12.33
N SER A 168 23.21 1.54 -12.13
CA SER A 168 22.86 1.04 -10.80
C SER A 168 24.10 0.87 -9.94
N LEU A 169 24.19 1.61 -8.84
CA LEU A 169 25.34 1.63 -7.94
C LEU A 169 25.73 0.21 -7.49
N GLY A 170 24.76 -0.58 -7.01
CA GLY A 170 25.00 -1.94 -6.54
C GLY A 170 25.45 -2.90 -7.65
N ALA A 171 24.88 -2.78 -8.85
CA ALA A 171 25.29 -3.61 -10.00
C ALA A 171 26.72 -3.28 -10.45
N VAL A 172 27.06 -1.98 -10.56
CA VAL A 172 28.39 -1.54 -10.93
C VAL A 172 29.41 -1.88 -9.85
N HIS A 173 29.07 -1.75 -8.57
CA HIS A 173 29.92 -2.21 -7.47
C HIS A 173 30.24 -3.71 -7.59
N ASN A 174 29.24 -4.54 -7.84
CA ASN A 174 29.46 -5.99 -7.96
C ASN A 174 30.41 -6.31 -9.13
N LEU A 175 30.26 -5.65 -10.27
CA LEU A 175 31.08 -5.92 -11.44
C LEU A 175 32.44 -5.25 -11.36
N ALA A 176 32.52 -3.95 -11.09
CA ALA A 176 33.75 -3.20 -11.08
C ALA A 176 34.62 -3.46 -9.83
N CYS A 177 33.98 -3.43 -8.64
CA CYS A 177 34.72 -3.53 -7.39
C CYS A 177 35.02 -4.99 -6.99
N LEU A 178 34.03 -5.88 -7.03
CA LEU A 178 34.19 -7.25 -6.57
C LEU A 178 34.85 -8.16 -7.60
N GLN A 179 34.68 -7.91 -8.92
CA GLN A 179 35.20 -8.77 -9.97
C GLN A 179 36.41 -8.16 -10.71
N LYS A 180 36.50 -6.84 -10.84
CA LYS A 180 37.53 -6.17 -11.65
C LYS A 180 38.51 -5.29 -10.85
N GLY A 181 38.48 -5.32 -9.52
CA GLY A 181 39.48 -4.72 -8.66
C GLY A 181 39.41 -3.21 -8.47
N ALA A 182 38.27 -2.53 -8.85
CA ALA A 182 38.07 -1.14 -8.51
C ALA A 182 38.02 -0.94 -6.99
N LEU A 183 38.47 0.23 -6.50
CA LEU A 183 38.58 0.55 -5.07
C LEU A 183 37.21 0.87 -4.44
N GLY A 184 36.32 1.49 -5.21
CA GLY A 184 34.99 1.90 -4.80
C GLY A 184 34.18 2.45 -5.96
N VAL A 185 32.92 2.84 -5.69
CA VAL A 185 32.00 3.33 -6.72
C VAL A 185 31.33 4.62 -6.27
N ILE A 186 31.12 5.55 -7.20
CA ILE A 186 30.38 6.81 -7.04
C ILE A 186 29.21 6.80 -8.02
N GLY A 187 27.97 6.80 -7.51
CA GLY A 187 26.76 6.98 -8.29
C GLY A 187 26.45 8.45 -8.47
N ILE A 188 26.00 8.83 -9.67
CA ILE A 188 25.67 10.22 -10.02
C ILE A 188 24.28 10.36 -10.62
N SER A 189 23.48 9.31 -10.62
CA SER A 189 22.14 9.35 -11.21
C SER A 189 21.11 8.73 -10.28
N MET A 190 19.86 9.01 -10.56
CA MET A 190 18.71 8.39 -9.93
C MET A 190 17.96 7.55 -10.95
N SER A 191 17.31 6.48 -10.48
CA SER A 191 16.40 5.67 -11.30
C SER A 191 15.08 6.39 -11.66
N LYS A 192 14.83 7.55 -11.05
CA LYS A 192 13.61 8.36 -11.22
C LYS A 192 13.97 9.74 -11.80
N PRO A 193 13.03 10.40 -12.48
CA PRO A 193 13.18 11.82 -12.79
C PRO A 193 13.40 12.62 -11.49
N TYR A 194 14.37 13.52 -11.49
CA TYR A 194 14.60 14.43 -10.37
C TYR A 194 13.86 15.75 -10.58
N PHE A 195 13.47 16.38 -9.47
CA PHE A 195 12.79 17.69 -9.46
C PHE A 195 13.60 18.76 -8.74
N ASP A 196 14.62 18.34 -8.02
CA ASP A 196 15.60 19.18 -7.35
C ASP A 196 17.00 18.77 -7.81
N PRO A 197 17.84 19.70 -8.31
CA PRO A 197 19.20 19.36 -8.74
C PRO A 197 20.10 18.85 -7.62
N LEU A 198 19.72 19.06 -6.35
CA LEU A 198 20.41 18.53 -5.19
C LEU A 198 19.83 17.21 -4.68
N GLN A 199 18.77 16.71 -5.29
CA GLN A 199 18.14 15.43 -4.94
C GLN A 199 19.05 14.26 -5.34
N MET A 200 19.08 13.23 -4.48
CA MET A 200 19.72 11.96 -4.74
C MET A 200 18.83 10.82 -4.33
N GLY A 201 18.88 9.71 -5.07
CA GLY A 201 18.24 8.46 -4.68
C GLY A 201 19.04 7.75 -3.59
N TRP A 202 18.38 6.97 -2.78
CA TRP A 202 19.05 6.09 -1.86
C TRP A 202 19.75 4.95 -2.59
N ALA A 203 20.92 4.62 -2.14
CA ALA A 203 21.76 3.62 -2.78
C ALA A 203 22.37 2.66 -1.76
N GLY A 204 22.56 1.41 -2.20
CA GLY A 204 23.23 0.37 -1.42
C GLY A 204 24.15 -0.45 -2.28
N ILE A 205 25.16 -1.05 -1.62
CA ILE A 205 26.12 -1.99 -2.21
C ILE A 205 26.19 -3.26 -1.37
N GLY A 206 26.78 -4.34 -1.91
CA GLY A 206 27.13 -5.52 -1.13
C GLY A 206 26.04 -6.56 -0.91
N GLY A 207 25.08 -6.71 -1.77
CA GLY A 207 24.17 -7.88 -1.80
C GLY A 207 23.21 -8.04 -0.60
N GLY A 208 23.12 -7.07 0.27
CA GLY A 208 21.94 -6.90 1.13
C GLY A 208 20.73 -6.82 0.21
N ARG A 209 19.62 -7.43 0.56
CA ARG A 209 18.38 -7.34 -0.20
C ARG A 209 18.10 -5.84 -0.44
N GLY A 210 18.65 -5.33 -1.55
CA GLY A 210 18.29 -4.02 -2.06
C GLY A 210 16.78 -4.01 -2.18
N MET A 211 16.14 -2.94 -1.76
CA MET A 211 14.72 -2.77 -1.87
C MET A 211 14.24 -3.29 -3.22
N ARG A 212 13.41 -4.32 -3.18
CA ARG A 212 12.76 -4.84 -4.37
C ARG A 212 11.88 -3.74 -4.91
N GLY A 213 12.02 -3.53 -6.20
CA GLY A 213 11.35 -2.49 -6.94
C GLY A 213 9.86 -2.42 -6.69
N GLY A 214 9.29 -1.29 -7.08
CA GLY A 214 7.93 -0.86 -6.86
C GLY A 214 6.82 -1.88 -7.17
N PRO A 215 5.57 -1.53 -6.89
CA PRO A 215 4.43 -2.43 -6.87
C PRO A 215 4.31 -3.22 -8.18
N GLY A 216 4.27 -4.54 -8.08
CA GLY A 216 3.93 -5.41 -9.22
C GLY A 216 4.94 -6.49 -9.63
N GLN A 217 6.08 -6.67 -8.96
CA GLN A 217 6.94 -7.82 -9.28
C GLN A 217 6.79 -8.97 -8.27
N PRO A 218 6.41 -10.17 -8.73
CA PRO A 218 6.30 -11.33 -7.87
C PRO A 218 7.69 -11.73 -7.34
N ALA A 219 7.75 -12.06 -6.05
CA ALA A 219 8.92 -12.60 -5.41
C ALA A 219 9.37 -13.89 -6.11
N GLN A 220 10.52 -13.86 -6.79
CA GLN A 220 11.12 -15.08 -7.29
C GLN A 220 11.51 -15.96 -6.10
N ALA A 221 11.00 -17.19 -6.09
CA ALA A 221 11.36 -18.21 -5.12
C ALA A 221 12.88 -18.45 -5.17
N ALA A 222 13.53 -18.30 -4.03
CA ALA A 222 14.93 -18.65 -3.88
C ALA A 222 15.07 -20.18 -4.06
N GLN A 223 15.86 -20.59 -5.05
CA GLN A 223 16.28 -21.98 -5.19
C GLN A 223 17.29 -22.32 -4.06
N PRO A 224 17.20 -23.50 -3.43
CA PRO A 224 18.20 -23.94 -2.49
C PRO A 224 19.50 -24.25 -3.26
N GLN A 225 20.51 -23.43 -3.06
CA GLN A 225 21.87 -23.72 -3.51
C GLN A 225 22.71 -24.10 -2.29
N THR A 226 23.63 -25.05 -2.45
CA THR A 226 24.78 -25.28 -1.57
C THR A 226 25.32 -23.91 -1.12
N PRO A 227 25.71 -23.75 0.18
CA PRO A 227 26.17 -22.44 0.63
C PRO A 227 27.33 -21.99 -0.25
N PRO A 228 27.19 -20.87 -0.96
CA PRO A 228 28.29 -20.34 -1.76
C PRO A 228 29.45 -19.92 -0.82
N PRO A 229 30.68 -19.89 -1.30
CA PRO A 229 31.79 -19.29 -0.54
C PRO A 229 31.36 -17.90 -0.10
N ALA A 230 31.78 -17.51 1.13
CA ALA A 230 31.42 -16.22 1.70
C ALA A 230 31.60 -15.12 0.65
N PRO A 231 30.55 -14.30 0.36
CA PRO A 231 30.69 -13.27 -0.66
C PRO A 231 31.85 -12.34 -0.29
N PRO A 232 32.63 -11.88 -1.27
CA PRO A 232 33.73 -10.95 -1.02
C PRO A 232 33.17 -9.73 -0.29
N LYS A 233 33.89 -9.23 0.72
CA LYS A 233 33.47 -8.07 1.50
C LYS A 233 33.21 -6.89 0.55
N PRO A 234 32.08 -6.20 0.65
CA PRO A 234 31.86 -5.00 -0.13
C PRO A 234 32.95 -3.98 0.15
N LYS A 235 33.28 -3.16 -0.84
CA LYS A 235 34.16 -2.02 -0.66
C LYS A 235 33.34 -0.81 -0.18
N PHE A 236 33.34 0.33 -0.87
CA PHE A 236 32.50 1.46 -0.50
C PHE A 236 31.76 2.01 -1.72
N GLY A 237 30.68 2.73 -1.45
CA GLY A 237 29.93 3.50 -2.45
C GLY A 237 29.53 4.86 -1.91
N PHE A 238 29.53 5.84 -2.80
CA PHE A 238 28.95 7.16 -2.54
C PHE A 238 27.88 7.44 -3.58
N GLN A 239 26.85 8.18 -3.18
CA GLN A 239 25.84 8.73 -4.08
C GLN A 239 25.97 10.26 -4.06
N LEU A 240 26.11 10.89 -5.20
CA LEU A 240 26.14 12.35 -5.33
C LEU A 240 24.77 12.87 -5.77
N PRO A 241 24.41 14.12 -5.39
CA PRO A 241 23.31 14.83 -6.03
C PRO A 241 23.49 14.93 -7.53
N VAL A 242 22.39 14.99 -8.27
CA VAL A 242 22.43 14.97 -9.75
C VAL A 242 23.30 16.08 -10.31
N ARG A 243 23.16 17.33 -9.81
CA ARG A 243 23.96 18.46 -10.27
C ARG A 243 25.46 18.26 -10.08
N GLU A 244 25.86 17.83 -8.88
CA GLU A 244 27.28 17.59 -8.54
C GLU A 244 27.84 16.42 -9.36
N GLY A 245 27.01 15.40 -9.56
CA GLY A 245 27.34 14.26 -10.41
C GLY A 245 27.56 14.64 -11.88
N ASP A 246 26.67 15.49 -12.44
CA ASP A 246 26.79 15.97 -13.82
C ASP A 246 28.05 16.83 -14.03
N ILE A 247 28.40 17.69 -13.07
CA ILE A 247 29.65 18.46 -13.11
C ILE A 247 30.85 17.52 -13.12
N LEU A 248 30.86 16.51 -12.25
CA LEU A 248 31.93 15.53 -12.17
C LEU A 248 32.05 14.71 -13.46
N LYS A 249 30.92 14.27 -14.02
CA LYS A 249 30.85 13.57 -15.31
C LYS A 249 31.45 14.39 -16.44
N GLN A 250 31.06 15.68 -16.59
CA GLN A 250 31.58 16.55 -17.65
C GLN A 250 33.08 16.69 -17.57
N ARG A 251 33.65 16.88 -16.38
CA ARG A 251 35.10 16.98 -16.16
C ARG A 251 35.84 15.71 -16.58
N LEU A 252 35.32 14.54 -16.19
CA LEU A 252 35.92 13.24 -16.55
C LEU A 252 35.83 12.97 -18.06
N MET A 253 34.69 13.30 -18.69
CA MET A 253 34.54 13.18 -20.15
C MET A 253 35.43 14.14 -20.93
N ALA A 254 35.80 15.30 -20.37
CA ALA A 254 36.79 16.21 -20.91
C ALA A 254 38.24 15.70 -20.72
N GLY A 255 38.43 14.54 -20.09
CA GLY A 255 39.74 13.93 -19.86
C GLY A 255 40.50 14.49 -18.67
N GLU A 256 39.84 15.24 -17.78
CA GLU A 256 40.47 15.73 -16.55
C GLU A 256 40.83 14.55 -15.61
N LYS A 257 42.07 14.49 -15.16
CA LYS A 257 42.53 13.51 -14.20
C LYS A 257 42.20 13.99 -12.80
N ILE A 258 41.29 13.29 -12.16
CA ILE A 258 40.80 13.63 -10.83
C ILE A 258 41.18 12.53 -9.85
N THR A 259 41.87 12.87 -8.77
CA THR A 259 42.21 11.99 -7.69
C THR A 259 41.36 12.33 -6.46
N VAL A 260 40.75 11.33 -5.86
CA VAL A 260 39.93 11.50 -4.66
C VAL A 260 40.44 10.65 -3.51
N ARG A 261 40.18 11.10 -2.28
CA ARG A 261 40.31 10.28 -1.06
C ARG A 261 38.93 10.00 -0.51
N ALA A 262 38.64 8.73 -0.29
CA ALA A 262 37.43 8.24 0.36
C ALA A 262 37.76 7.73 1.77
N GLN A 263 37.11 8.28 2.77
CA GLN A 263 37.20 7.85 4.16
C GLN A 263 35.83 7.35 4.60
N VAL A 264 35.75 6.06 4.91
CA VAL A 264 34.52 5.38 5.35
C VAL A 264 34.81 4.63 6.64
N GLU A 265 33.94 4.82 7.61
CA GLU A 265 33.90 4.03 8.84
C GLU A 265 32.50 3.46 8.98
N SER A 266 32.39 2.15 9.16
CA SER A 266 31.13 1.45 9.32
C SER A 266 31.30 0.21 10.21
N LYS A 267 30.23 -0.23 10.81
CA LYS A 267 30.19 -1.47 11.61
C LYS A 267 28.87 -2.20 11.45
N GLN A 268 28.85 -3.46 11.88
CA GLN A 268 27.62 -4.20 12.07
C GLN A 268 27.12 -3.97 13.48
N GLU A 269 25.85 -3.58 13.62
CA GLU A 269 25.17 -3.38 14.90
C GLU A 269 24.15 -4.49 15.13
N LYS A 270 24.14 -5.05 16.31
CA LYS A 270 23.01 -5.84 16.77
C LYS A 270 21.87 -4.90 17.11
N TYR A 271 20.68 -5.19 16.63
CA TYR A 271 19.54 -4.33 16.84
C TYR A 271 18.33 -5.08 17.39
N LYS A 272 17.43 -4.35 18.02
CA LYS A 272 16.10 -4.81 18.39
C LYS A 272 15.08 -4.28 17.40
N MET A 273 14.00 -5.00 17.21
CA MET A 273 12.82 -4.52 16.53
C MET A 273 11.82 -4.07 17.59
N GLU A 274 11.41 -2.82 17.55
CA GLU A 274 10.45 -2.26 18.49
C GLU A 274 9.14 -1.99 17.79
N ASN A 275 8.07 -2.56 18.32
CA ASN A 275 6.71 -2.20 17.96
C ASN A 275 6.10 -1.39 19.09
N VAL A 276 5.42 -0.29 18.76
CA VAL A 276 4.59 0.44 19.71
C VAL A 276 3.16 0.00 19.51
N VAL A 277 2.45 -0.25 20.59
CA VAL A 277 1.03 -0.63 20.56
C VAL A 277 0.24 0.20 21.57
N ALA A 278 -1.02 0.47 21.24
CA ALA A 278 -2.00 1.08 22.13
C ALA A 278 -3.41 0.72 21.65
N HIS A 279 -4.43 0.96 22.48
CA HIS A 279 -5.80 0.72 22.07
C HIS A 279 -6.81 1.59 22.80
N ILE A 280 -7.96 1.78 22.17
CA ILE A 280 -9.18 2.30 22.78
C ILE A 280 -10.08 1.08 23.05
N PRO A 281 -10.36 0.75 24.33
CA PRO A 281 -11.10 -0.46 24.65
C PRO A 281 -12.56 -0.37 24.22
N GLY A 282 -13.06 -1.44 23.60
CA GLY A 282 -14.48 -1.60 23.32
C GLY A 282 -15.26 -1.98 24.57
N THR A 283 -16.59 -1.80 24.53
CA THR A 283 -17.51 -2.18 25.60
C THR A 283 -17.77 -3.70 25.64
N ASP A 284 -17.52 -4.41 24.53
CA ASP A 284 -17.66 -5.87 24.43
C ASP A 284 -16.33 -6.49 23.97
N PRO A 285 -15.59 -7.16 24.86
CA PRO A 285 -14.29 -7.75 24.54
C PRO A 285 -14.37 -8.93 23.54
N ASN A 286 -15.59 -9.43 23.28
CA ASN A 286 -15.83 -10.53 22.35
C ASN A 286 -16.34 -10.07 20.98
N ALA A 287 -16.67 -8.79 20.82
CA ALA A 287 -17.21 -8.26 19.57
C ALA A 287 -16.16 -8.12 18.45
N GLY A 288 -14.88 -8.30 18.76
CA GLY A 288 -13.78 -8.15 17.82
C GLY A 288 -13.08 -6.81 17.94
N GLU A 289 -12.13 -6.55 17.02
CA GLU A 289 -11.38 -5.29 16.99
C GLU A 289 -11.02 -4.85 15.56
N VAL A 290 -10.73 -3.55 15.43
CA VAL A 290 -10.19 -2.93 14.23
C VAL A 290 -8.75 -2.52 14.51
N ILE A 291 -7.81 -2.78 13.60
CA ILE A 291 -6.40 -2.44 13.80
C ILE A 291 -5.96 -1.40 12.78
N PHE A 292 -5.39 -0.30 13.28
CA PHE A 292 -4.56 0.58 12.48
C PHE A 292 -3.12 0.08 12.44
N SER A 293 -2.46 0.19 11.30
CA SER A 293 -1.02 -0.03 11.17
C SER A 293 -0.35 1.06 10.35
N ALA A 294 0.89 1.38 10.72
CA ALA A 294 1.81 2.19 9.95
C ALA A 294 3.23 1.83 10.33
N HIS A 295 4.14 1.75 9.37
CA HIS A 295 5.53 1.52 9.76
C HIS A 295 6.23 2.81 10.19
N LEU A 296 7.07 2.68 11.20
CA LEU A 296 7.82 3.76 11.81
C LEU A 296 9.28 3.78 11.36
N PHE A 297 9.74 2.62 10.85
CA PHE A 297 11.09 2.42 10.38
C PHE A 297 11.08 1.77 9.00
N GLU A 298 11.97 2.20 8.14
CA GLU A 298 12.24 1.55 6.87
C GLU A 298 13.71 1.21 6.66
N GLY A 299 14.58 1.98 7.20
CA GLY A 299 16.02 1.80 7.13
C GLY A 299 16.72 2.84 7.96
N ILE A 300 18.01 2.61 8.19
CA ILE A 300 18.81 3.38 9.14
C ILE A 300 19.18 4.74 8.60
N THR A 301 19.39 4.84 7.29
CA THR A 301 19.88 6.03 6.61
C THR A 301 18.76 6.76 5.87
N LYS A 302 17.49 6.43 6.16
CA LYS A 302 16.33 6.91 5.44
C LYS A 302 15.71 8.13 6.11
N PHE A 303 15.50 9.18 5.30
CA PHE A 303 14.62 10.28 5.66
C PHE A 303 13.23 9.89 5.19
N GLY A 304 12.33 9.62 6.09
CA GLY A 304 11.01 9.09 5.78
C GLY A 304 9.91 10.00 6.26
N ALA A 305 9.90 11.30 5.86
CA ALA A 305 8.86 12.22 6.29
C ALA A 305 7.50 11.81 5.77
N ASN A 306 7.38 11.49 4.49
CA ASN A 306 6.19 10.89 3.92
C ASN A 306 6.21 9.37 4.08
N ASP A 307 7.31 8.73 3.76
CA ASP A 307 7.49 7.27 3.80
C ASP A 307 8.33 6.85 5.03
N ASN A 308 7.74 6.48 6.20
CA ASN A 308 6.31 6.53 6.47
C ASN A 308 6.01 7.20 7.83
N THR A 309 6.78 8.25 8.16
CA THR A 309 6.45 9.04 9.37
C THR A 309 5.07 9.69 9.23
N SER A 310 4.61 10.00 8.00
CA SER A 310 3.30 10.60 7.76
C SER A 310 2.16 9.66 8.14
N GLY A 311 2.22 8.38 7.73
CA GLY A 311 1.26 7.37 8.15
C GLY A 311 1.26 7.15 9.66
N SER A 312 2.46 7.07 10.24
CA SER A 312 2.65 6.95 11.68
C SER A 312 2.04 8.13 12.46
N ALA A 313 2.22 9.36 11.98
CA ALA A 313 1.63 10.56 12.57
C ALA A 313 0.11 10.63 12.38
N ALA A 314 -0.40 10.19 11.23
CA ALA A 314 -1.83 10.19 10.94
C ALA A 314 -2.60 9.19 11.82
N ILE A 315 -2.08 7.97 12.05
CA ILE A 315 -2.73 7.03 12.97
C ILE A 315 -2.59 7.45 14.44
N LEU A 316 -1.51 8.16 14.80
CA LEU A 316 -1.37 8.75 16.13
C LEU A 316 -2.39 9.87 16.37
N GLU A 317 -2.64 10.70 15.37
CA GLU A 317 -3.69 11.72 15.42
C GLU A 317 -5.08 11.08 15.47
N ALA A 318 -5.33 10.01 14.71
CA ALA A 318 -6.57 9.24 14.80
C ALA A 318 -6.78 8.66 16.23
N ALA A 319 -5.70 8.18 16.86
CA ALA A 319 -5.74 7.70 18.24
C ALA A 319 -6.08 8.83 19.22
N ARG A 320 -5.42 9.99 19.11
CA ARG A 320 -5.67 11.17 19.94
C ARG A 320 -7.13 11.61 19.82
N LEU A 321 -7.58 11.89 18.60
CA LEU A 321 -8.90 12.47 18.38
C LEU A 321 -10.02 11.54 18.84
N LEU A 322 -9.93 10.24 18.55
CA LEU A 322 -10.96 9.28 18.97
C LEU A 322 -10.97 9.13 20.49
N ASN A 323 -9.81 9.00 21.13
CA ASN A 323 -9.74 8.88 22.59
C ASN A 323 -10.28 10.13 23.28
N THR A 324 -9.89 11.32 22.82
CA THR A 324 -10.39 12.60 23.35
C THR A 324 -11.91 12.69 23.23
N LEU A 325 -12.47 12.42 22.06
CA LEU A 325 -13.91 12.53 21.84
C LEU A 325 -14.73 11.53 22.67
N ILE A 326 -14.19 10.33 22.88
CA ILE A 326 -14.83 9.29 23.68
C ILE A 326 -14.75 9.63 25.18
N GLU A 327 -13.59 10.05 25.69
CA GLU A 327 -13.42 10.41 27.10
C GLU A 327 -14.20 11.68 27.48
N GLU A 328 -14.36 12.63 26.56
CA GLU A 328 -15.20 13.81 26.74
C GLU A 328 -16.71 13.52 26.59
N GLY A 329 -17.09 12.30 26.18
CA GLY A 329 -18.49 11.92 25.97
C GLY A 329 -19.12 12.53 24.71
N ARG A 330 -18.31 13.09 23.81
CA ARG A 330 -18.74 13.63 22.49
C ARG A 330 -18.99 12.53 21.46
N LEU A 331 -18.36 11.35 21.64
CA LEU A 331 -18.68 10.12 20.95
C LEU A 331 -19.00 9.03 21.96
N PRO A 332 -19.98 8.16 21.71
CA PRO A 332 -20.18 6.94 22.50
C PRO A 332 -18.94 6.05 22.54
N LYS A 333 -18.73 5.33 23.66
CA LYS A 333 -17.72 4.26 23.68
C LYS A 333 -18.09 3.20 22.63
N PRO A 334 -17.13 2.82 21.77
CA PRO A 334 -17.42 1.85 20.71
C PRO A 334 -17.68 0.46 21.29
N LYS A 335 -18.42 -0.37 20.55
CA LYS A 335 -18.66 -1.78 20.93
C LYS A 335 -17.37 -2.60 20.86
N ARG A 336 -16.54 -2.36 19.85
CA ARG A 336 -15.31 -3.10 19.52
C ARG A 336 -14.08 -2.28 19.85
N THR A 337 -12.98 -2.96 20.16
CA THR A 337 -11.68 -2.32 20.40
C THR A 337 -11.13 -1.71 19.12
N ILE A 338 -10.51 -0.53 19.24
CA ILE A 338 -9.71 0.07 18.17
C ILE A 338 -8.25 0.02 18.62
N ARG A 339 -7.41 -0.72 17.91
CA ARG A 339 -6.00 -0.92 18.21
C ARG A 339 -5.12 -0.16 17.23
N PHE A 340 -3.96 0.26 17.69
CA PHE A 340 -2.95 0.96 16.91
C PHE A 340 -1.62 0.22 17.03
N LEU A 341 -0.93 0.07 15.88
CA LEU A 341 0.32 -0.67 15.75
C LEU A 341 1.31 0.14 14.91
N TRP A 342 2.49 0.40 15.47
CA TRP A 342 3.64 0.97 14.79
C TRP A 342 4.83 0.02 14.90
N GLY A 343 5.66 -0.07 13.88
CA GLY A 343 6.86 -0.91 13.94
C GLY A 343 7.73 -0.80 12.69
N PRO A 344 8.78 -1.62 12.60
CA PRO A 344 9.52 -1.79 11.34
C PRO A 344 8.65 -2.43 10.26
N GLU A 345 8.70 -1.89 9.05
CA GLU A 345 7.90 -2.36 7.90
C GLU A 345 8.04 -3.88 7.70
N PHE A 346 6.93 -4.56 7.45
CA PHE A 346 6.80 -6.02 7.32
C PHE A 346 7.39 -6.82 8.49
N SER A 347 8.64 -6.54 8.85
CA SER A 347 9.40 -7.36 9.81
C SER A 347 8.84 -7.23 11.23
N GLY A 348 8.63 -6.02 11.72
CA GLY A 348 8.05 -5.77 13.03
C GLY A 348 6.60 -6.17 13.09
N THR A 349 5.80 -5.75 12.11
CA THR A 349 4.38 -6.10 12.00
C THR A 349 4.18 -7.61 11.98
N SER A 350 4.95 -8.35 11.19
CA SER A 350 4.83 -9.80 11.11
C SER A 350 5.18 -10.53 12.41
N LEU A 351 6.17 -10.03 13.16
CA LEU A 351 6.53 -10.59 14.46
C LEU A 351 5.41 -10.35 15.48
N TRP A 352 4.84 -9.14 15.48
CA TRP A 352 3.75 -8.82 16.39
C TRP A 352 2.50 -9.64 16.07
N VAL A 353 2.12 -9.74 14.79
CA VAL A 353 0.97 -10.51 14.31
C VAL A 353 1.12 -11.99 14.69
N ARG A 354 2.31 -12.58 14.50
CA ARG A 354 2.58 -13.97 14.93
C ARG A 354 2.46 -14.17 16.43
N ALA A 355 3.00 -13.23 17.23
CA ALA A 355 2.95 -13.30 18.68
C ALA A 355 1.54 -13.11 19.26
N ASN A 356 0.63 -12.48 18.50
CA ASN A 356 -0.70 -12.09 18.95
C ASN A 356 -1.82 -12.78 18.15
N LYS A 357 -1.65 -14.08 17.86
CA LYS A 357 -2.64 -14.83 17.07
C LYS A 357 -4.06 -14.73 17.66
N ALA A 358 -4.22 -14.78 18.97
CA ALA A 358 -5.52 -14.66 19.63
C ALA A 358 -6.20 -13.29 19.39
N ILE A 359 -5.40 -12.23 19.14
CA ILE A 359 -5.90 -10.93 18.72
C ILE A 359 -6.31 -11.02 17.24
N MET A 360 -5.45 -11.59 16.39
CA MET A 360 -5.76 -11.75 14.96
C MET A 360 -7.06 -12.53 14.73
N ASP A 361 -7.30 -13.60 15.48
CA ASP A 361 -8.52 -14.41 15.38
C ASP A 361 -9.82 -13.61 15.69
N LYS A 362 -9.71 -12.44 16.31
CA LYS A 362 -10.81 -11.52 16.62
C LYS A 362 -10.79 -10.23 15.79
N THR A 363 -9.73 -10.01 15.03
CA THR A 363 -9.58 -8.79 14.23
C THR A 363 -10.46 -8.86 12.99
N LEU A 364 -11.36 -7.88 12.86
CA LEU A 364 -12.28 -7.79 11.73
C LEU A 364 -11.57 -7.23 10.48
N CYS A 365 -10.78 -6.19 10.67
CA CYS A 365 -10.05 -5.58 9.56
C CYS A 365 -8.84 -4.76 10.03
N ASN A 366 -7.96 -4.49 9.08
CA ASN A 366 -6.82 -3.59 9.21
C ASN A 366 -6.98 -2.36 8.31
N ILE A 367 -6.62 -1.20 8.83
CA ILE A 367 -6.49 0.07 8.09
C ILE A 367 -5.01 0.47 8.16
N ASN A 368 -4.30 0.24 7.06
CA ASN A 368 -2.90 0.63 6.94
C ASN A 368 -2.79 2.03 6.36
N MET A 369 -1.95 2.87 6.96
CA MET A 369 -1.62 4.19 6.43
C MET A 369 -0.15 4.25 6.08
N ASP A 370 0.12 4.48 4.80
CA ASP A 370 1.46 4.57 4.28
C ASP A 370 1.58 5.72 3.28
N MET A 371 2.50 6.66 3.54
CA MET A 371 2.73 7.81 2.67
C MET A 371 1.48 8.70 2.48
N VAL A 372 0.87 9.15 3.56
CA VAL A 372 -0.42 9.87 3.51
C VAL A 372 -0.31 11.39 3.72
N GLY A 373 0.90 11.92 3.90
CA GLY A 373 1.10 13.29 4.39
C GLY A 373 1.50 14.32 3.36
N GLU A 374 1.89 13.93 2.16
CA GLU A 374 2.40 14.88 1.18
C GLU A 374 1.33 15.78 0.56
N TRP A 375 1.75 16.97 0.19
CA TRP A 375 0.97 17.94 -0.56
C TRP A 375 0.66 17.41 -1.97
N LEU A 376 -0.57 16.97 -2.20
CA LEU A 376 -0.96 16.19 -3.37
C LEU A 376 -0.71 16.90 -4.71
N SER A 377 -1.09 18.17 -4.84
CA SER A 377 -0.88 18.90 -6.10
C SER A 377 0.60 19.17 -6.40
N LYS A 378 1.39 19.45 -5.37
CA LYS A 378 2.84 19.67 -5.52
C LYS A 378 3.56 18.36 -5.90
N ASN A 379 3.11 17.26 -5.33
CA ASN A 379 3.64 15.93 -5.65
C ASN A 379 3.06 15.34 -6.95
N GLN A 380 1.95 15.88 -7.46
CA GLN A 380 1.16 15.35 -8.57
C GLN A 380 0.63 13.93 -8.25
N ALA A 381 0.20 13.74 -7.02
CA ALA A 381 -0.28 12.49 -6.48
C ALA A 381 -1.80 12.48 -6.29
N PHE A 382 -2.33 11.27 -6.14
CA PHE A 382 -3.68 11.02 -5.67
C PHE A 382 -3.60 10.32 -4.30
N MET A 383 -4.53 10.64 -3.42
CA MET A 383 -4.75 9.86 -2.22
C MET A 383 -5.54 8.60 -2.57
N CYS A 384 -4.83 7.49 -2.73
CA CYS A 384 -5.39 6.22 -3.15
C CYS A 384 -5.95 5.46 -1.93
N LEU A 385 -7.15 4.92 -2.07
CA LEU A 385 -7.64 3.84 -1.23
C LEU A 385 -7.43 2.54 -1.99
N MET A 386 -6.46 1.74 -1.56
CA MET A 386 -6.28 0.40 -2.06
C MET A 386 -7.21 -0.56 -1.30
N ARG A 387 -8.06 -1.24 -2.05
CA ARG A 387 -9.03 -2.21 -1.51
C ARG A 387 -8.35 -3.52 -1.11
N THR A 388 -9.06 -4.32 -0.31
CA THR A 388 -8.68 -5.70 -0.03
C THR A 388 -8.66 -6.55 -1.31
N THR A 389 -7.99 -7.69 -1.27
CA THR A 389 -7.98 -8.64 -2.38
C THR A 389 -9.35 -9.30 -2.57
N TYR A 390 -9.61 -9.87 -3.75
CA TYR A 390 -10.80 -10.70 -3.97
C TYR A 390 -10.78 -12.00 -3.12
N GLY A 391 -9.59 -12.39 -2.64
CA GLY A 391 -9.44 -13.49 -1.70
C GLY A 391 -9.83 -13.14 -0.26
N ASN A 392 -9.82 -11.84 0.08
CA ASN A 392 -10.31 -11.28 1.34
C ASN A 392 -11.40 -10.22 1.11
N PRO A 393 -12.54 -10.57 0.47
CA PRO A 393 -13.61 -9.61 0.17
C PRO A 393 -14.23 -9.10 1.47
N HIS A 394 -14.28 -7.76 1.64
CA HIS A 394 -14.70 -7.19 2.92
C HIS A 394 -15.37 -5.82 2.77
N TYR A 395 -16.38 -5.56 3.60
CA TYR A 395 -17.13 -4.29 3.64
C TYR A 395 -16.27 -3.08 4.04
N ILE A 396 -15.09 -3.27 4.63
CA ILE A 396 -14.17 -2.17 4.98
C ILE A 396 -13.85 -1.31 3.75
N ASN A 397 -13.78 -1.91 2.56
CA ASN A 397 -13.60 -1.20 1.31
C ASN A 397 -14.65 -0.09 1.13
N ASP A 398 -15.90 -0.43 1.37
CA ASP A 398 -17.05 0.47 1.15
C ASP A 398 -17.22 1.46 2.29
N VAL A 399 -16.88 1.07 3.51
CA VAL A 399 -16.80 1.97 4.66
C VAL A 399 -15.78 3.07 4.41
N MET A 400 -14.58 2.72 3.99
CA MET A 400 -13.52 3.70 3.71
C MET A 400 -13.85 4.55 2.49
N GLU A 401 -14.37 3.96 1.41
CA GLU A 401 -14.79 4.68 0.21
C GLU A 401 -15.87 5.73 0.51
N ASN A 402 -16.80 5.46 1.45
CA ASN A 402 -17.81 6.41 1.87
C ASN A 402 -17.18 7.71 2.39
N TYR A 403 -16.16 7.62 3.26
CA TYR A 403 -15.49 8.80 3.81
C TYR A 403 -14.53 9.47 2.83
N TYR A 404 -13.89 8.72 1.94
CA TYR A 404 -13.11 9.29 0.83
C TYR A 404 -14.00 10.17 -0.05
N ARG A 405 -15.17 9.66 -0.41
CA ARG A 405 -16.17 10.40 -1.20
C ARG A 405 -16.69 11.62 -0.44
N TYR A 406 -17.05 11.46 0.84
CA TYR A 406 -17.56 12.57 1.66
C TYR A 406 -16.56 13.73 1.72
N VAL A 407 -15.30 13.45 2.04
CA VAL A 407 -14.24 14.46 2.09
C VAL A 407 -13.92 15.02 0.71
N GLY A 408 -13.80 14.16 -0.30
CA GLY A 408 -13.41 14.56 -1.65
C GLY A 408 -14.48 15.41 -2.35
N GLU A 409 -15.71 14.95 -2.37
CA GLU A 409 -16.79 15.65 -3.03
C GLU A 409 -17.20 16.92 -2.27
N GLY A 410 -17.23 16.88 -0.93
CA GLY A 410 -17.46 18.07 -0.11
C GLY A 410 -16.39 19.14 -0.32
N ASN A 411 -15.12 18.73 -0.46
CA ASN A 411 -14.03 19.65 -0.77
C ASN A 411 -14.13 20.22 -2.19
N ARG A 412 -14.50 19.42 -3.18
CA ARG A 412 -14.74 19.88 -4.56
C ARG A 412 -15.85 20.91 -4.63
N GLU A 413 -17.01 20.67 -4.01
CA GLU A 413 -18.11 21.63 -3.97
C GLU A 413 -17.71 22.95 -3.31
N ARG A 414 -16.93 22.88 -2.23
CA ARG A 414 -16.43 24.08 -1.57
C ARG A 414 -15.59 24.95 -2.50
N ILE A 415 -14.75 24.34 -3.33
CA ILE A 415 -13.91 25.05 -4.28
C ILE A 415 -14.74 25.65 -5.42
N GLN A 416 -15.68 24.89 -5.94
CA GLN A 416 -16.58 25.35 -7.01
C GLN A 416 -17.48 26.50 -6.57
N ASN A 417 -17.89 26.51 -5.30
CA ASN A 417 -18.84 27.47 -4.74
C ASN A 417 -18.20 28.51 -3.81
N ARG A 418 -16.94 28.84 -4.00
CA ARG A 418 -16.18 29.80 -3.15
C ARG A 418 -16.86 31.15 -2.97
N SER A 419 -17.62 31.62 -3.96
CA SER A 419 -18.32 32.91 -3.95
C SER A 419 -19.81 32.80 -3.64
N GLY A 420 -20.34 31.60 -3.35
CA GLY A 420 -21.77 31.35 -3.24
C GLY A 420 -22.33 31.47 -1.83
N PHE A 421 -23.63 31.76 -1.74
CA PHE A 421 -24.42 31.75 -0.50
C PHE A 421 -24.70 30.33 0.04
N ASN A 422 -24.22 29.29 -0.63
CA ASN A 422 -24.49 27.91 -0.28
C ASN A 422 -23.69 27.50 0.96
N LYS A 423 -24.35 26.95 1.95
CA LYS A 423 -23.74 26.35 3.11
C LYS A 423 -22.93 25.13 2.65
N VAL A 424 -21.63 25.29 2.60
CA VAL A 424 -20.70 24.19 2.30
C VAL A 424 -20.63 23.26 3.51
N PRO A 425 -20.55 21.93 3.31
CA PRO A 425 -20.33 20.98 4.40
C PRO A 425 -19.05 21.27 5.16
N VAL A 426 -18.83 20.52 6.24
CA VAL A 426 -17.68 20.68 7.14
C VAL A 426 -16.39 20.83 6.35
N ARG A 427 -15.67 21.88 6.66
CA ARG A 427 -14.43 22.25 6.00
C ARG A 427 -13.30 21.32 6.44
N VAL A 428 -12.84 20.41 5.58
CA VAL A 428 -11.72 19.53 5.86
C VAL A 428 -10.43 20.15 5.34
N VAL A 429 -10.05 21.26 5.95
CA VAL A 429 -8.84 22.03 5.68
C VAL A 429 -8.23 22.40 7.03
N ALA A 430 -6.92 22.26 7.16
CA ALA A 430 -6.18 22.70 8.33
C ALA A 430 -5.88 24.20 8.22
N PRO A 431 -5.81 24.96 9.34
CA PRO A 431 -5.50 26.39 9.34
C PRO A 431 -4.22 26.77 8.60
N PHE A 432 -3.16 25.97 8.73
CA PHE A 432 -1.85 26.18 8.09
C PHE A 432 -1.60 25.26 6.91
N GLY A 433 -2.59 24.43 6.51
CA GLY A 433 -2.48 23.53 5.39
C GLY A 433 -2.96 24.12 4.07
N ALA A 434 -2.69 23.43 2.99
CA ALA A 434 -3.12 23.82 1.65
C ALA A 434 -4.65 23.83 1.52
N ASP A 435 -5.17 24.86 0.86
CA ASP A 435 -6.58 24.96 0.50
C ASP A 435 -6.79 24.46 -0.95
N GLU A 436 -6.57 23.18 -1.18
CA GLU A 436 -6.62 22.54 -2.49
C GLU A 436 -7.67 21.43 -2.56
N PRO A 437 -8.07 20.98 -3.78
CA PRO A 437 -8.90 19.81 -3.97
C PRO A 437 -8.29 18.58 -3.30
N PHE A 438 -9.15 17.68 -2.83
CA PHE A 438 -8.73 16.36 -2.41
C PHE A 438 -8.73 15.45 -3.64
N TYR A 439 -7.56 15.31 -4.25
CA TYR A 439 -7.36 14.39 -5.35
C TYR A 439 -7.32 12.96 -4.80
N TYR A 440 -8.35 12.16 -5.09
CA TYR A 440 -8.41 10.80 -4.59
C TYR A 440 -8.77 9.79 -5.69
N SER A 441 -8.38 8.54 -5.47
CA SER A 441 -8.77 7.40 -6.29
C SER A 441 -9.07 6.18 -5.42
N ILE A 442 -9.88 5.28 -5.97
CA ILE A 442 -10.19 3.99 -5.35
C ILE A 442 -9.60 2.91 -6.23
N GLU A 443 -8.61 2.21 -5.71
CA GLU A 443 -7.75 1.31 -6.46
C GLU A 443 -8.08 -0.16 -6.17
N THR A 444 -7.75 -1.04 -7.11
CA THR A 444 -7.72 -2.49 -6.85
C THR A 444 -6.52 -2.82 -5.97
N HIS A 445 -6.54 -4.00 -5.35
CA HIS A 445 -5.44 -4.45 -4.50
C HIS A 445 -4.12 -4.57 -5.27
N TYR A 446 -3.07 -4.02 -4.72
CA TYR A 446 -1.67 -4.32 -5.01
C TYR A 446 -0.90 -4.31 -3.68
N GLY A 447 0.21 -5.04 -3.58
CA GLY A 447 1.00 -5.07 -2.37
C GLY A 447 1.75 -3.77 -2.09
N ALA A 448 2.77 -3.82 -1.26
CA ALA A 448 3.81 -2.82 -1.02
C ALA A 448 3.81 -2.14 0.36
N SER A 449 3.04 -2.63 1.36
CA SER A 449 3.12 -2.16 2.75
C SER A 449 2.55 -3.18 3.73
N ASP A 450 2.48 -2.86 5.02
CA ASP A 450 2.12 -3.73 6.13
C ASP A 450 0.73 -4.39 6.04
N HIS A 451 -0.22 -3.83 5.28
CA HIS A 451 -1.51 -4.49 5.02
C HIS A 451 -1.36 -5.88 4.37
N GLU A 452 -0.23 -6.15 3.68
CA GLU A 452 0.07 -7.49 3.16
C GLU A 452 0.28 -8.53 4.25
N VAL A 453 0.79 -8.11 5.41
CA VAL A 453 0.95 -9.01 6.56
C VAL A 453 -0.42 -9.49 7.06
N PHE A 454 -1.40 -8.59 7.09
CA PHE A 454 -2.77 -8.90 7.49
C PHE A 454 -3.51 -9.71 6.42
N ASN A 455 -3.35 -9.35 5.14
CA ASN A 455 -3.95 -10.08 4.02
C ASN A 455 -3.28 -11.43 3.72
N ASP A 456 -2.20 -11.81 4.40
CA ASP A 456 -1.51 -13.09 4.16
C ASP A 456 -2.42 -14.30 4.46
N TRP A 457 -2.27 -15.38 3.67
CA TRP A 457 -3.06 -16.59 3.82
C TRP A 457 -2.95 -17.25 5.22
N GLY A 458 -1.82 -17.05 5.92
CA GLY A 458 -1.63 -17.51 7.30
C GLY A 458 -2.28 -16.63 8.35
N VAL A 459 -2.76 -15.42 8.00
CA VAL A 459 -3.36 -14.42 8.92
C VAL A 459 -4.84 -14.18 8.60
N GLN A 460 -5.15 -13.90 7.33
CA GLN A 460 -6.51 -13.76 6.80
C GLN A 460 -7.33 -12.63 7.42
N VAL A 461 -6.70 -11.55 7.80
CA VAL A 461 -7.36 -10.33 8.23
C VAL A 461 -7.47 -9.38 7.04
N PRO A 462 -8.69 -8.98 6.61
CA PRO A 462 -8.84 -8.04 5.50
C PRO A 462 -8.19 -6.70 5.80
N GLY A 463 -7.22 -6.29 4.98
CA GLY A 463 -6.48 -5.04 5.13
C GLY A 463 -6.62 -4.13 3.93
N VAL A 464 -6.96 -2.87 4.17
CA VAL A 464 -6.92 -1.77 3.19
C VAL A 464 -5.70 -0.91 3.41
N MET A 465 -5.24 -0.22 2.36
CA MET A 465 -4.17 0.76 2.48
C MET A 465 -4.61 2.13 1.98
N MET A 466 -4.29 3.16 2.74
CA MET A 466 -4.34 4.56 2.34
C MET A 466 -2.93 4.99 1.95
N ILE A 467 -2.75 5.51 0.73
CA ILE A 467 -1.44 5.92 0.22
C ILE A 467 -1.56 7.09 -0.76
N ALA A 468 -0.66 8.07 -0.67
CA ALA A 468 -0.51 9.09 -1.71
C ALA A 468 0.49 8.59 -2.78
N TRP A 469 0.01 8.43 -4.02
CA TRP A 469 0.83 7.91 -5.12
C TRP A 469 0.46 8.55 -6.46
N PRO A 470 1.42 8.73 -7.42
CA PRO A 470 2.86 8.52 -7.30
C PRO A 470 3.54 9.56 -6.41
N ASP A 471 4.75 9.26 -5.92
CA ASP A 471 5.54 10.15 -5.10
C ASP A 471 6.88 10.49 -5.76
N ARG A 472 7.15 11.78 -5.92
CA ARG A 472 8.36 12.32 -6.57
C ARG A 472 9.59 12.21 -5.69
N TRP A 473 9.41 12.21 -4.38
CA TRP A 473 10.50 12.16 -3.41
C TRP A 473 10.67 10.79 -2.77
N TYR A 474 9.80 9.83 -3.11
CA TYR A 474 9.85 8.45 -2.61
C TYR A 474 11.25 7.86 -2.75
N HIS A 475 11.84 7.38 -1.65
CA HIS A 475 13.17 6.81 -1.57
C HIS A 475 14.29 7.74 -2.09
N THR A 476 14.19 9.02 -1.76
CA THR A 476 15.22 10.02 -2.07
C THR A 476 15.53 10.90 -0.87
N SER A 477 16.61 11.67 -0.97
CA SER A 477 16.95 12.70 0.02
C SER A 477 15.95 13.85 0.10
N GLY A 478 14.96 13.87 -0.79
CA GLY A 478 13.92 14.90 -0.83
C GLY A 478 12.68 14.60 -0.03
N ASP A 479 12.54 13.40 0.52
CA ASP A 479 11.42 13.03 1.41
C ASP A 479 11.62 13.63 2.81
N LEU A 480 11.33 14.94 2.91
CA LEU A 480 11.55 15.79 4.07
C LEU A 480 10.23 16.42 4.55
N PRO A 481 10.15 16.89 5.81
CA PRO A 481 8.94 17.48 6.38
C PRO A 481 8.35 18.67 5.59
N ASP A 482 9.15 19.40 4.82
CA ASP A 482 8.72 20.54 3.98
C ASP A 482 7.86 20.14 2.76
N LYS A 483 7.72 18.83 2.52
CA LYS A 483 6.81 18.26 1.50
C LYS A 483 5.47 17.85 2.08
N SER A 484 5.37 17.76 3.41
CA SER A 484 4.13 17.39 4.11
C SER A 484 3.16 18.56 4.19
N ASP A 485 1.86 18.25 4.19
CA ASP A 485 0.78 19.22 4.28
C ASP A 485 -0.20 18.90 5.41
N ALA A 486 -0.44 19.87 6.29
CA ALA A 486 -1.35 19.71 7.43
C ALA A 486 -2.78 19.40 7.01
N THR A 487 -3.27 19.97 5.90
CA THR A 487 -4.62 19.65 5.38
C THR A 487 -4.72 18.18 4.95
N GLN A 488 -3.70 17.67 4.26
CA GLN A 488 -3.68 16.29 3.82
C GLN A 488 -3.63 15.31 5.02
N LEU A 489 -2.82 15.60 6.01
CA LEU A 489 -2.74 14.84 7.26
C LEU A 489 -4.07 14.85 8.03
N LYS A 490 -4.73 16.02 8.11
CA LYS A 490 -6.07 16.14 8.71
C LYS A 490 -7.08 15.24 7.99
N ARG A 491 -7.08 15.25 6.66
CA ARG A 491 -7.97 14.43 5.83
C ARG A 491 -7.73 12.93 6.07
N ALA A 492 -6.47 12.51 6.03
CA ALA A 492 -6.09 11.11 6.24
C ALA A 492 -6.51 10.63 7.64
N ALA A 493 -6.16 11.37 8.70
CA ALA A 493 -6.51 11.03 10.07
C ALA A 493 -8.04 10.99 10.28
N ALA A 494 -8.78 11.97 9.75
CA ALA A 494 -10.24 12.03 9.88
C ALA A 494 -10.94 10.88 9.13
N ILE A 495 -10.52 10.57 7.89
CA ILE A 495 -11.07 9.47 7.10
C ILE A 495 -10.83 8.13 7.82
N GLY A 496 -9.60 7.88 8.26
CA GLY A 496 -9.26 6.65 8.97
C GLY A 496 -10.03 6.52 10.27
N ALA A 497 -10.05 7.58 11.09
CA ALA A 497 -10.79 7.60 12.36
C ALA A 497 -12.29 7.35 12.16
N ALA A 498 -12.94 8.01 11.18
CA ALA A 498 -14.35 7.79 10.88
C ALA A 498 -14.61 6.36 10.40
N GLY A 499 -13.74 5.81 9.54
CA GLY A 499 -13.83 4.43 9.06
C GLY A 499 -13.72 3.42 10.20
N ALA A 500 -12.68 3.52 11.02
CA ALA A 500 -12.46 2.63 12.16
C ALA A 500 -13.60 2.73 13.20
N TYR A 501 -14.01 3.95 13.54
CA TYR A 501 -15.10 4.15 14.50
C TYR A 501 -16.44 3.61 13.95
N THR A 502 -16.71 3.72 12.65
CA THR A 502 -17.88 3.12 12.01
C THR A 502 -17.93 1.62 12.25
N VAL A 503 -16.84 0.89 11.97
CA VAL A 503 -16.76 -0.56 12.20
C VAL A 503 -16.83 -0.89 13.68
N ALA A 504 -16.08 -0.14 14.51
CA ALA A 504 -16.02 -0.40 15.95
C ALA A 504 -17.35 -0.16 16.66
N ASN A 505 -18.15 0.80 16.20
CA ASN A 505 -19.45 1.16 16.80
C ASN A 505 -20.65 0.48 16.12
N ALA A 506 -20.44 -0.34 15.07
CA ALA A 506 -21.54 -0.92 14.30
C ALA A 506 -22.46 -1.81 15.12
N ASP A 507 -23.75 -1.47 15.07
CA ASP A 507 -24.91 -2.28 15.46
C ASP A 507 -25.64 -2.82 14.22
N ASP A 508 -26.76 -3.50 14.39
CA ASP A 508 -27.53 -4.09 13.29
C ASP A 508 -28.07 -3.02 12.32
N ASN A 509 -28.42 -1.82 12.80
CA ASN A 509 -28.88 -0.72 11.95
C ASN A 509 -27.74 -0.20 11.07
N LEU A 510 -26.55 -0.05 11.64
CA LEU A 510 -25.38 0.41 10.88
C LEU A 510 -24.91 -0.69 9.93
N ALA A 511 -24.99 -1.97 10.31
CA ALA A 511 -24.72 -3.09 9.42
C ALA A 511 -25.66 -3.10 8.18
N ILE A 512 -26.94 -2.78 8.34
CA ILE A 512 -27.89 -2.61 7.23
C ILE A 512 -27.49 -1.43 6.33
N LYS A 513 -27.07 -0.30 6.90
CA LYS A 513 -26.58 0.84 6.12
C LYS A 513 -25.33 0.49 5.32
N ILE A 514 -24.36 -0.20 5.95
CA ILE A 514 -23.14 -0.67 5.29
C ILE A 514 -23.52 -1.60 4.14
N ALA A 515 -24.48 -2.53 4.33
CA ALA A 515 -24.91 -3.43 3.27
C ALA A 515 -25.55 -2.69 2.07
N GLY A 516 -26.29 -1.63 2.33
CA GLY A 516 -26.82 -0.75 1.28
C GLY A 516 -25.72 -0.03 0.51
N GLU A 517 -24.72 0.54 1.20
CA GLU A 517 -23.55 1.19 0.60
C GLU A 517 -22.73 0.20 -0.23
N THR A 518 -22.44 -0.98 0.34
CA THR A 518 -21.68 -2.05 -0.33
C THR A 518 -22.39 -2.51 -1.60
N ALA A 519 -23.71 -2.71 -1.56
CA ALA A 519 -24.47 -3.08 -2.75
C ALA A 519 -24.44 -1.97 -3.83
N SER A 520 -24.59 -0.71 -3.43
CA SER A 520 -24.53 0.44 -4.34
C SER A 520 -23.17 0.53 -5.04
N ASN A 521 -22.08 0.49 -4.27
CA ASN A 521 -20.73 0.52 -4.81
C ASN A 521 -20.43 -0.74 -5.64
N GLY A 522 -20.92 -1.90 -5.23
CA GLY A 522 -20.81 -3.16 -5.96
C GLY A 522 -21.42 -3.08 -7.36
N THR A 523 -22.62 -2.48 -7.50
CA THR A 523 -23.23 -2.29 -8.83
C THR A 523 -22.36 -1.42 -9.74
N ARG A 524 -21.74 -0.38 -9.19
CA ARG A 524 -20.81 0.50 -9.92
C ARG A 524 -19.55 -0.27 -10.35
N ARG A 525 -18.95 -1.07 -9.45
CA ARG A 525 -17.76 -1.87 -9.75
C ARG A 525 -18.03 -2.93 -10.82
N ILE A 526 -19.19 -3.59 -10.80
CA ILE A 526 -19.60 -4.51 -11.86
C ILE A 526 -19.72 -3.76 -13.19
N GLY A 527 -20.27 -2.53 -13.21
CA GLY A 527 -20.30 -1.67 -14.39
C GLY A 527 -18.91 -1.30 -14.91
N GLN A 528 -17.94 -1.04 -14.03
CA GLN A 528 -16.55 -0.81 -14.41
C GLN A 528 -15.92 -2.06 -15.05
N GLN A 529 -16.15 -3.25 -14.50
CA GLN A 529 -15.69 -4.51 -15.11
C GLN A 529 -16.36 -4.79 -16.46
N PHE A 530 -17.60 -4.36 -16.63
CA PHE A 530 -18.27 -4.44 -17.94
C PHE A 530 -17.58 -3.55 -18.98
N VAL A 531 -17.10 -2.34 -18.63
CA VAL A 531 -16.30 -1.50 -19.54
C VAL A 531 -15.02 -2.24 -19.97
N VAL A 532 -14.27 -2.84 -19.02
CA VAL A 532 -13.08 -3.65 -19.33
C VAL A 532 -13.40 -4.82 -20.26
N ALA A 533 -14.54 -5.47 -20.03
CA ALA A 533 -15.04 -6.55 -20.90
C ALA A 533 -15.35 -6.07 -22.32
N LEU A 534 -15.96 -4.89 -22.49
CA LEU A 534 -16.19 -4.28 -23.81
C LEU A 534 -14.89 -3.93 -24.51
N GLU A 535 -13.90 -3.34 -23.82
CA GLU A 535 -12.58 -3.03 -24.38
C GLU A 535 -11.87 -4.30 -24.86
N THR A 536 -11.95 -5.39 -24.09
CA THR A 536 -11.41 -6.70 -24.47
C THR A 536 -12.02 -7.20 -25.80
N LEU A 537 -13.31 -6.99 -26.00
CA LEU A 537 -13.99 -7.36 -27.26
C LEU A 537 -13.68 -6.38 -28.39
N ASN A 538 -13.58 -5.09 -28.12
CA ASN A 538 -13.27 -4.08 -29.13
C ASN A 538 -11.88 -4.29 -29.75
N GLY A 539 -10.91 -4.73 -28.96
CA GLY A 539 -9.55 -5.03 -29.39
C GLY A 539 -9.36 -6.40 -30.05
N THR A 540 -10.42 -7.23 -30.15
CA THR A 540 -10.31 -8.60 -30.67
C THR A 540 -10.19 -8.68 -32.18
N LYS A 541 -9.56 -9.79 -32.68
CA LYS A 541 -9.51 -10.19 -34.06
C LYS A 541 -10.42 -11.40 -34.30
N ALA A 542 -10.65 -11.75 -35.56
CA ALA A 542 -11.50 -12.88 -35.94
C ALA A 542 -11.06 -14.20 -35.28
N GLU A 543 -9.74 -14.44 -35.22
CA GLU A 543 -9.15 -15.68 -34.71
C GLU A 543 -9.23 -15.76 -33.15
N THR A 544 -9.31 -14.62 -32.49
CA THR A 544 -9.29 -14.54 -31.00
C THR A 544 -10.65 -14.22 -30.40
N LEU A 545 -11.71 -14.05 -31.21
CA LEU A 545 -13.03 -13.61 -30.74
C LEU A 545 -13.58 -14.50 -29.61
N ALA A 546 -13.48 -15.83 -29.77
CA ALA A 546 -13.99 -16.76 -28.77
C ALA A 546 -13.26 -16.66 -27.44
N ASP A 547 -11.94 -16.54 -27.46
CA ASP A 547 -11.11 -16.39 -26.28
C ASP A 547 -11.33 -15.03 -25.58
N SER A 548 -11.41 -13.95 -26.35
CA SER A 548 -11.70 -12.60 -25.84
C SER A 548 -13.09 -12.54 -25.21
N TYR A 549 -14.10 -13.13 -25.82
CA TYR A 549 -15.45 -13.16 -25.25
C TYR A 549 -15.51 -13.99 -23.97
N LYS A 550 -14.81 -15.12 -23.91
CA LYS A 550 -14.70 -15.92 -22.69
C LYS A 550 -14.04 -15.14 -21.55
N SER A 551 -12.94 -14.45 -21.83
CA SER A 551 -12.26 -13.59 -20.83
C SER A 551 -13.15 -12.43 -20.38
N ALA A 552 -13.80 -11.73 -21.31
CA ALA A 552 -14.72 -10.64 -21.03
C ALA A 552 -15.88 -11.07 -20.11
N ARG A 553 -16.48 -12.24 -20.36
CA ARG A 553 -17.50 -12.81 -19.45
C ARG A 553 -16.93 -13.11 -18.08
N THR A 554 -15.73 -13.70 -18.02
CA THR A 554 -15.05 -14.06 -16.77
C THR A 554 -14.86 -12.85 -15.88
N TYR A 555 -14.51 -11.68 -16.42
CA TYR A 555 -14.34 -10.45 -15.65
C TYR A 555 -15.64 -10.00 -14.97
N VAL A 556 -16.74 -10.02 -15.68
CA VAL A 556 -18.06 -9.64 -15.12
C VAL A 556 -18.54 -10.69 -14.12
N GLU A 557 -18.42 -11.98 -14.44
CA GLU A 557 -18.84 -13.09 -13.56
C GLU A 557 -18.04 -13.11 -12.25
N GLY A 558 -16.71 -12.89 -12.33
CA GLY A 558 -15.83 -12.82 -11.15
C GLY A 558 -16.13 -11.60 -10.27
N ALA A 559 -16.43 -10.44 -10.87
CA ALA A 559 -16.86 -9.27 -10.11
C ALA A 559 -18.18 -9.52 -9.36
N VAL A 560 -19.17 -10.15 -9.99
CA VAL A 560 -20.43 -10.52 -9.33
C VAL A 560 -20.20 -11.44 -8.14
N LEU A 561 -19.31 -12.43 -8.26
CA LEU A 561 -18.95 -13.32 -7.14
C LEU A 561 -18.32 -12.52 -5.99
N ASN A 562 -17.32 -11.68 -6.29
CA ASN A 562 -16.64 -10.86 -5.29
C ASN A 562 -17.60 -9.93 -4.53
N GLU A 563 -18.52 -9.25 -5.23
CA GLU A 563 -19.45 -8.33 -4.58
C GLU A 563 -20.46 -9.07 -3.68
N LYS A 564 -20.82 -10.30 -4.03
CA LYS A 564 -21.68 -11.15 -3.18
C LYS A 564 -20.95 -11.61 -1.92
N ASP A 565 -19.67 -11.96 -2.04
CA ASP A 565 -18.85 -12.34 -0.88
C ASP A 565 -18.55 -11.13 0.01
N THR A 566 -18.33 -9.94 -0.58
CA THR A 566 -18.18 -8.68 0.17
C THR A 566 -19.43 -8.38 1.01
N LEU A 567 -20.62 -8.62 0.48
CA LEU A 567 -21.88 -8.49 1.25
C LEU A 567 -21.97 -9.49 2.40
N ASP A 568 -21.49 -10.74 2.22
CA ASP A 568 -21.50 -11.76 3.27
C ASP A 568 -20.61 -11.39 4.47
N SER A 569 -19.52 -10.65 4.25
CA SER A 569 -18.62 -10.25 5.33
C SER A 569 -19.30 -9.38 6.38
N ILE A 570 -20.38 -8.66 6.02
CA ILE A 570 -21.12 -7.77 6.93
C ILE A 570 -21.79 -8.55 8.08
N LEU A 571 -22.06 -9.85 7.91
CA LEU A 571 -22.68 -10.68 8.93
C LEU A 571 -21.86 -10.78 10.23
N GLU A 572 -20.58 -10.47 10.21
CA GLU A 572 -19.74 -10.44 11.42
C GLU A 572 -20.08 -9.26 12.35
N LEU A 573 -20.66 -8.17 11.79
CA LEU A 573 -21.11 -7.01 12.56
C LEU A 573 -22.45 -7.27 13.28
N ALA A 574 -23.25 -8.20 12.75
CA ALA A 574 -24.63 -8.39 13.16
C ALA A 574 -24.78 -9.14 14.50
N THR A 575 -25.63 -8.61 15.36
CA THR A 575 -26.17 -9.30 16.54
C THR A 575 -27.38 -10.16 16.13
N ASP A 576 -28.35 -9.56 15.41
CA ASP A 576 -29.43 -10.31 14.75
C ASP A 576 -29.02 -10.73 13.33
N LYS A 577 -28.33 -11.87 13.26
CA LYS A 577 -27.86 -12.43 11.98
C LYS A 577 -28.99 -12.78 11.01
N ALA A 578 -30.20 -13.05 11.52
CA ALA A 578 -31.34 -13.38 10.67
C ALA A 578 -31.88 -12.12 9.96
N ALA A 579 -32.13 -11.05 10.70
CA ALA A 579 -32.63 -9.80 10.13
C ALA A 579 -31.64 -9.19 9.14
N VAL A 580 -30.35 -9.03 9.52
CA VAL A 580 -29.30 -8.48 8.65
C VAL A 580 -29.06 -9.42 7.46
N GLY A 581 -29.02 -10.74 7.66
CA GLY A 581 -28.84 -11.72 6.59
C GLY A 581 -29.95 -11.71 5.55
N ASN A 582 -31.21 -11.53 5.96
CA ASN A 582 -32.32 -11.37 5.05
C ASN A 582 -32.16 -10.12 4.16
N TYR A 583 -31.70 -9.00 4.72
CA TYR A 583 -31.42 -7.81 3.94
C TYR A 583 -30.26 -8.01 2.95
N ILE A 584 -29.16 -8.64 3.41
CA ILE A 584 -28.02 -9.00 2.54
C ILE A 584 -28.49 -9.87 1.36
N LEU A 585 -29.38 -10.84 1.58
CA LEU A 585 -29.93 -11.68 0.51
C LEU A 585 -30.68 -10.85 -0.56
N GLN A 586 -31.39 -9.78 -0.14
CA GLN A 586 -32.02 -8.89 -1.11
C GLN A 586 -30.97 -8.08 -1.91
N MET A 587 -29.94 -7.59 -1.24
CA MET A 587 -28.84 -6.87 -1.91
C MET A 587 -28.11 -7.77 -2.91
N LYS A 588 -27.87 -9.04 -2.56
CA LYS A 588 -27.29 -10.01 -3.50
C LYS A 588 -28.14 -10.24 -4.75
N LYS A 589 -29.46 -10.24 -4.63
CA LYS A 589 -30.36 -10.31 -5.80
C LYS A 589 -30.19 -9.08 -6.72
N THR A 590 -29.96 -7.90 -6.14
CA THR A 590 -29.67 -6.68 -6.92
C THR A 590 -28.34 -6.83 -7.67
N ILE A 591 -27.29 -7.34 -7.01
CA ILE A 591 -26.00 -7.64 -7.64
C ILE A 591 -26.16 -8.62 -8.79
N ASP A 592 -26.89 -9.73 -8.59
CA ASP A 592 -27.16 -10.74 -9.63
C ASP A 592 -27.95 -10.12 -10.82
N ALA A 593 -28.94 -9.26 -10.56
CA ALA A 593 -29.72 -8.60 -11.61
C ALA A 593 -28.84 -7.69 -12.49
N VAL A 594 -27.97 -6.87 -11.87
CA VAL A 594 -27.02 -6.01 -12.61
C VAL A 594 -26.00 -6.84 -13.38
N GLY A 595 -25.44 -7.87 -12.78
CA GLY A 595 -24.53 -8.80 -13.43
C GLY A 595 -25.15 -9.45 -14.67
N ASN A 596 -26.36 -9.98 -14.54
CA ASN A 596 -27.10 -10.61 -15.64
C ASN A 596 -27.41 -9.61 -16.77
N ALA A 597 -27.79 -8.37 -16.45
CA ALA A 597 -28.01 -7.33 -17.45
C ALA A 597 -26.73 -6.99 -18.22
N ASN A 598 -25.59 -6.86 -17.53
CA ASN A 598 -24.31 -6.62 -18.17
C ASN A 598 -23.84 -7.80 -19.02
N LEU A 599 -24.05 -9.04 -18.60
CA LEU A 599 -23.72 -10.23 -19.39
C LEU A 599 -24.59 -10.33 -20.66
N ALA A 600 -25.88 -9.97 -20.60
CA ALA A 600 -26.75 -9.91 -21.76
C ALA A 600 -26.32 -8.81 -22.74
N ALA A 601 -25.95 -7.64 -22.25
CA ALA A 601 -25.40 -6.55 -23.08
C ALA A 601 -24.07 -6.93 -23.71
N LEU A 602 -23.19 -7.62 -22.97
CA LEU A 602 -21.91 -8.14 -23.49
C LEU A 602 -22.11 -9.19 -24.61
N GLN A 603 -23.12 -10.04 -24.48
CA GLN A 603 -23.49 -10.98 -25.54
C GLN A 603 -23.93 -10.25 -26.80
N ALA A 604 -24.80 -9.27 -26.71
CA ALA A 604 -25.24 -8.47 -27.86
C ALA A 604 -24.06 -7.74 -28.53
N HIS A 605 -23.11 -7.21 -27.73
CA HIS A 605 -21.88 -6.58 -28.23
C HIS A 605 -20.98 -7.60 -28.97
N MET A 606 -20.82 -8.80 -28.44
CA MET A 606 -20.08 -9.89 -29.09
C MET A 606 -20.72 -10.26 -30.41
N GLU A 607 -22.05 -10.38 -30.49
CA GLU A 607 -22.77 -10.68 -31.73
C GLU A 607 -22.57 -9.59 -32.80
N ALA A 608 -22.58 -8.33 -32.41
CA ALA A 608 -22.27 -7.21 -33.29
C ALA A 608 -20.81 -7.24 -33.76
N THR A 609 -19.89 -7.55 -32.87
CA THR A 609 -18.45 -7.69 -33.17
C THR A 609 -18.20 -8.88 -34.12
N ALA A 610 -18.86 -10.02 -33.90
CA ALA A 610 -18.78 -11.17 -34.77
C ALA A 610 -19.22 -10.83 -36.22
N ARG A 611 -20.38 -10.15 -36.38
CA ARG A 611 -20.85 -9.66 -37.68
C ARG A 611 -19.83 -8.76 -38.37
N ARG A 612 -19.26 -7.79 -37.63
CA ARG A 612 -18.21 -6.87 -38.13
C ARG A 612 -16.96 -7.62 -38.61
N LEU A 613 -16.61 -8.70 -37.96
CA LEU A 613 -15.44 -9.53 -38.28
C LEU A 613 -15.75 -10.66 -39.31
N GLY A 614 -16.97 -10.75 -39.83
CA GLY A 614 -17.38 -11.83 -40.73
C GLY A 614 -17.42 -13.20 -40.04
N GLN A 615 -17.61 -13.25 -38.74
CA GLN A 615 -17.66 -14.48 -37.94
C GLN A 615 -19.10 -14.80 -37.49
N LYS A 616 -19.35 -16.06 -37.14
CA LYS A 616 -20.57 -16.45 -36.44
C LYS A 616 -20.52 -16.03 -34.97
N PRO A 617 -21.66 -15.73 -34.33
CA PRO A 617 -21.73 -15.51 -32.89
C PRO A 617 -21.12 -16.69 -32.12
N VAL A 618 -20.36 -16.35 -31.08
CA VAL A 618 -19.67 -17.35 -30.24
C VAL A 618 -20.63 -17.94 -29.22
N VAL A 619 -20.65 -19.26 -29.12
CA VAL A 619 -21.31 -19.99 -28.04
C VAL A 619 -20.23 -20.53 -27.10
N ILE A 620 -20.23 -20.08 -25.85
CA ILE A 620 -19.28 -20.58 -24.87
C ILE A 620 -19.82 -21.86 -24.24
N ALA A 621 -19.03 -22.94 -24.36
CA ALA A 621 -19.24 -24.17 -23.61
C ALA A 621 -18.04 -24.45 -22.70
N LEU A 622 -18.30 -24.99 -21.53
CA LEU A 622 -17.23 -25.44 -20.64
C LEU A 622 -16.53 -26.67 -21.25
N THR A 623 -15.22 -26.64 -21.23
CA THR A 623 -14.40 -27.83 -21.58
C THR A 623 -14.60 -28.93 -20.51
N GLU A 624 -14.23 -30.17 -20.80
CA GLU A 624 -14.32 -31.28 -19.84
C GLU A 624 -13.50 -31.01 -18.57
N LEU A 625 -12.34 -30.32 -18.71
CA LEU A 625 -11.52 -29.92 -17.58
C LEU A 625 -12.23 -28.86 -16.71
N GLU A 626 -12.88 -27.87 -17.32
CA GLU A 626 -13.64 -26.85 -16.62
C GLU A 626 -14.89 -27.43 -15.90
N LYS A 627 -15.58 -28.37 -16.53
CA LYS A 627 -16.68 -29.11 -15.90
C LYS A 627 -16.22 -29.87 -14.66
N LYS A 628 -15.02 -30.45 -14.71
CA LYS A 628 -14.37 -31.11 -13.58
C LYS A 628 -14.02 -30.10 -12.50
N ALA A 629 -13.37 -28.99 -12.87
CA ALA A 629 -12.96 -27.91 -11.96
C ALA A 629 -14.15 -27.27 -11.23
N ALA A 630 -15.30 -27.13 -11.90
CA ALA A 630 -16.53 -26.62 -11.28
C ALA A 630 -17.11 -27.50 -10.15
N LYS A 631 -16.60 -28.73 -9.99
CA LYS A 631 -17.04 -29.68 -8.93
C LYS A 631 -16.03 -29.84 -7.80
N ILE A 632 -14.86 -29.19 -7.88
CA ILE A 632 -13.80 -29.27 -6.88
C ILE A 632 -13.85 -27.99 -6.04
N PHE A 633 -14.07 -28.12 -4.74
CA PHE A 633 -14.13 -27.03 -3.76
C PHE A 633 -12.96 -27.17 -2.79
N PRO A 634 -11.80 -26.59 -3.08
CA PRO A 634 -10.63 -26.72 -2.24
C PRO A 634 -10.83 -25.98 -0.92
N LYS A 635 -10.45 -26.63 0.18
CA LYS A 635 -10.53 -26.08 1.53
C LYS A 635 -9.17 -26.11 2.20
N GLN A 636 -8.79 -25.03 2.87
CA GLN A 636 -7.58 -24.98 3.67
C GLN A 636 -7.68 -25.85 4.92
N THR A 637 -6.53 -26.39 5.34
CA THR A 637 -6.41 -27.10 6.62
C THR A 637 -6.00 -26.13 7.74
N ALA A 638 -6.16 -26.53 8.99
CA ALA A 638 -5.73 -25.73 10.15
C ALA A 638 -4.22 -25.40 10.16
N LYS A 639 -3.40 -26.14 9.41
CA LYS A 639 -1.95 -25.87 9.28
C LYS A 639 -1.65 -24.52 8.63
N VAL A 640 -2.54 -23.98 7.81
CA VAL A 640 -2.35 -22.72 7.12
C VAL A 640 -2.19 -21.57 8.10
N THR A 641 -3.10 -21.46 9.07
CA THR A 641 -3.12 -20.37 10.05
C THR A 641 -2.40 -20.67 11.35
N ALA A 642 -1.92 -21.93 11.55
CA ALA A 642 -1.34 -22.36 12.82
C ALA A 642 -0.11 -21.52 13.26
N GLU A 643 0.67 -21.02 12.31
CA GLU A 643 1.94 -20.33 12.57
C GLU A 643 1.94 -18.88 12.08
N GLY A 644 0.77 -18.35 11.70
CA GLY A 644 0.60 -16.97 11.29
C GLY A 644 1.29 -16.63 9.97
N TYR A 645 1.71 -15.38 9.84
CA TYR A 645 2.27 -14.81 8.61
C TYR A 645 3.34 -15.70 7.97
N GLN A 646 3.05 -16.18 6.75
CA GLN A 646 3.92 -17.04 5.93
C GLN A 646 4.40 -18.35 6.61
N GLY A 647 3.89 -18.70 7.78
CA GLY A 647 4.30 -19.90 8.52
C GLY A 647 4.03 -21.22 7.76
N TYR A 648 3.03 -21.22 6.90
CA TYR A 648 2.69 -22.34 6.02
C TYR A 648 3.76 -22.66 4.96
N ARG A 649 4.64 -21.71 4.61
CA ARG A 649 5.64 -21.87 3.53
C ARG A 649 6.59 -23.01 3.80
N LYS A 650 6.97 -23.27 5.06
CA LYS A 650 7.87 -24.38 5.42
C LYS A 650 7.35 -25.74 4.96
N TYR A 651 6.05 -25.94 4.91
CA TYR A 651 5.44 -27.20 4.45
C TYR A 651 5.58 -27.36 2.92
N ILE A 652 5.48 -26.25 2.18
CA ILE A 652 5.72 -26.22 0.73
C ILE A 652 7.20 -26.44 0.42
N ASP A 653 8.08 -25.76 1.15
CA ASP A 653 9.52 -25.84 0.97
C ASP A 653 10.09 -27.22 1.37
N GLY A 654 9.42 -27.91 2.27
CA GLY A 654 9.73 -29.28 2.65
C GLY A 654 9.48 -30.33 1.56
N ILE A 655 8.73 -30.01 0.49
CA ILE A 655 8.53 -30.90 -0.65
C ILE A 655 9.77 -30.83 -1.56
N PRO A 656 10.39 -32.00 -1.92
CA PRO A 656 11.52 -32.00 -2.83
C PRO A 656 11.24 -31.25 -4.13
N ALA A 657 12.22 -30.48 -4.60
CA ALA A 657 12.07 -29.66 -5.82
C ALA A 657 11.69 -30.51 -7.04
N ALA A 658 12.21 -31.74 -7.18
CA ALA A 658 11.88 -32.67 -8.24
C ALA A 658 10.39 -33.11 -8.22
N GLU A 659 9.80 -33.23 -7.04
CA GLU A 659 8.37 -33.54 -6.89
C GLU A 659 7.50 -32.34 -7.27
N ARG A 660 7.87 -31.11 -6.83
CA ARG A 660 7.18 -29.89 -7.20
C ARG A 660 7.22 -29.62 -8.71
N ALA A 661 8.34 -29.94 -9.36
CA ALA A 661 8.53 -29.73 -10.79
C ALA A 661 7.57 -30.58 -11.67
N LYS A 662 6.97 -31.65 -11.12
CA LYS A 662 5.94 -32.43 -11.83
C LYS A 662 4.62 -31.66 -12.02
N TYR A 663 4.42 -30.57 -11.30
CA TYR A 663 3.20 -29.76 -11.28
C TYR A 663 3.50 -28.29 -11.63
N PRO A 664 3.86 -27.98 -12.89
CA PRO A 664 4.16 -26.61 -13.31
C PRO A 664 2.92 -25.72 -13.22
N TYR A 665 3.05 -24.53 -12.62
CA TYR A 665 1.93 -23.59 -12.44
C TYR A 665 2.29 -22.13 -12.64
N ALA A 666 3.54 -21.73 -12.40
CA ALA A 666 3.94 -20.33 -12.29
C ALA A 666 3.60 -19.46 -13.51
N ALA A 667 3.68 -20.02 -14.72
CA ALA A 667 3.31 -19.34 -15.97
C ALA A 667 1.82 -19.43 -16.30
N GLU A 668 1.04 -20.19 -15.53
CA GLU A 668 -0.35 -20.53 -15.83
C GLU A 668 -1.35 -19.99 -14.80
N VAL A 669 -0.85 -19.42 -13.70
CA VAL A 669 -1.65 -18.84 -12.60
C VAL A 669 -1.32 -17.36 -12.51
N SER A 670 -2.32 -16.50 -12.65
CA SER A 670 -2.15 -15.04 -12.67
C SER A 670 -1.61 -14.50 -11.34
N SER A 671 -2.03 -15.08 -10.20
CA SER A 671 -1.56 -14.74 -8.86
C SER A 671 -1.66 -15.94 -7.91
N PRO A 672 -0.54 -16.62 -7.59
CA PRO A 672 -0.55 -17.71 -6.60
C PRO A 672 -0.96 -17.26 -5.19
N THR A 673 -0.63 -16.05 -4.78
CA THR A 673 -1.01 -15.49 -3.47
C THR A 673 -2.52 -15.29 -3.39
N GLU A 674 -3.11 -14.73 -4.42
CA GLU A 674 -4.57 -14.56 -4.52
C GLU A 674 -5.28 -15.91 -4.52
N LEU A 675 -4.75 -16.90 -5.26
CA LEU A 675 -5.29 -18.25 -5.29
C LEU A 675 -5.32 -18.86 -3.88
N GLN A 676 -4.27 -18.67 -3.07
CA GLN A 676 -4.21 -19.19 -1.70
C GLN A 676 -5.37 -18.65 -0.86
N LEU A 677 -5.62 -17.34 -0.91
CA LEU A 677 -6.70 -16.69 -0.15
C LEU A 677 -8.10 -17.17 -0.57
N LEU A 678 -8.28 -17.51 -1.84
CA LEU A 678 -9.54 -18.02 -2.39
C LEU A 678 -9.84 -19.49 -2.02
N ILE A 679 -8.89 -20.22 -1.39
CA ILE A 679 -9.07 -21.59 -0.94
C ILE A 679 -9.84 -21.60 0.40
N ASN A 680 -11.14 -21.37 0.35
CA ASN A 680 -11.98 -21.20 1.54
C ASN A 680 -13.11 -22.24 1.66
N GLY A 681 -13.20 -23.20 0.73
CA GLY A 681 -14.25 -24.20 0.67
C GLY A 681 -15.60 -23.72 0.13
N LYS A 682 -15.74 -22.44 -0.21
CA LYS A 682 -16.97 -21.85 -0.77
C LYS A 682 -16.96 -21.87 -2.31
N HIS A 683 -15.79 -21.65 -2.91
CA HIS A 683 -15.63 -21.51 -4.35
C HIS A 683 -15.13 -22.78 -4.99
N SER A 684 -15.71 -23.11 -6.15
CA SER A 684 -15.14 -24.14 -7.00
C SER A 684 -13.82 -23.64 -7.63
N VAL A 685 -12.96 -24.55 -8.10
CA VAL A 685 -11.74 -24.19 -8.83
C VAL A 685 -12.05 -23.30 -10.03
N LEU A 686 -13.21 -23.47 -10.67
CA LEU A 686 -13.64 -22.62 -11.78
C LEU A 686 -14.01 -21.20 -11.29
N ASP A 687 -14.66 -21.06 -10.14
CA ASP A 687 -14.98 -19.76 -9.56
C ASP A 687 -13.71 -19.03 -9.06
N ILE A 688 -12.78 -19.77 -8.47
CA ILE A 688 -11.45 -19.24 -8.08
C ILE A 688 -10.74 -18.66 -9.31
N MET A 689 -10.74 -19.36 -10.45
CA MET A 689 -10.17 -18.83 -11.69
C MET A 689 -10.85 -17.52 -12.10
N LYS A 690 -12.19 -17.46 -12.06
CA LYS A 690 -12.94 -16.24 -12.42
C LYS A 690 -12.62 -15.06 -11.51
N LEU A 691 -12.54 -15.29 -10.22
CA LEU A 691 -12.18 -14.25 -9.23
C LEU A 691 -10.77 -13.71 -9.46
N MET A 692 -9.78 -14.59 -9.62
CA MET A 692 -8.40 -14.21 -9.89
C MET A 692 -8.26 -13.42 -11.20
N ASP A 693 -8.90 -13.91 -12.27
CA ASP A 693 -8.80 -13.29 -13.58
C ASP A 693 -9.54 -11.94 -13.62
N ALA A 694 -10.66 -11.81 -12.90
CA ALA A 694 -11.37 -10.53 -12.77
C ALA A 694 -10.55 -9.48 -12.00
N GLN A 695 -9.86 -9.85 -10.93
CA GLN A 695 -9.02 -8.94 -10.18
C GLN A 695 -7.77 -8.52 -10.94
N SER A 696 -7.05 -9.49 -11.51
CA SER A 696 -5.76 -9.26 -12.16
C SER A 696 -5.87 -8.79 -13.61
N GLN A 697 -7.04 -8.96 -14.25
CA GLN A 697 -7.28 -8.80 -15.67
C GLN A 697 -6.29 -9.64 -16.53
N ARG A 698 -5.85 -10.76 -15.99
CA ARG A 698 -4.94 -11.72 -16.61
C ARG A 698 -5.60 -13.09 -16.67
N LYS A 699 -5.32 -13.84 -17.73
CA LYS A 699 -5.91 -15.17 -17.97
C LYS A 699 -5.11 -16.26 -17.25
N SER A 700 -5.77 -16.97 -16.33
CA SER A 700 -5.24 -18.20 -15.72
C SER A 700 -5.67 -19.44 -16.52
N LYS A 701 -4.92 -20.54 -16.37
CA LYS A 701 -5.32 -21.84 -16.89
C LYS A 701 -5.76 -22.74 -15.74
N VAL A 702 -6.89 -23.41 -15.93
CA VAL A 702 -7.44 -24.37 -14.95
C VAL A 702 -6.40 -25.43 -14.58
N GLN A 703 -5.61 -25.93 -15.54
CA GLN A 703 -4.60 -26.95 -15.27
C GLN A 703 -3.50 -26.42 -14.32
N GLY A 704 -3.06 -25.15 -14.49
CA GLY A 704 -2.08 -24.54 -13.60
C GLY A 704 -2.61 -24.39 -12.17
N ILE A 705 -3.89 -24.03 -12.03
CA ILE A 705 -4.54 -23.94 -10.70
C ILE A 705 -4.59 -25.34 -10.04
N LEU A 706 -5.02 -26.37 -10.78
CA LEU A 706 -5.04 -27.73 -10.28
C LEU A 706 -3.65 -28.27 -9.90
N ASN A 707 -2.62 -27.91 -10.68
CA ASN A 707 -1.22 -28.24 -10.39
C ASN A 707 -0.77 -27.60 -9.08
N TYR A 708 -1.07 -26.32 -8.88
CA TYR A 708 -0.71 -25.63 -7.63
C TYR A 708 -1.45 -26.21 -6.43
N LEU A 709 -2.75 -26.48 -6.55
CA LEU A 709 -3.55 -27.14 -5.52
C LEU A 709 -2.99 -28.52 -5.16
N GLN A 710 -2.45 -29.27 -6.14
CA GLN A 710 -1.81 -30.54 -5.87
C GLN A 710 -0.52 -30.38 -5.03
N ILE A 711 0.29 -29.34 -5.26
CA ILE A 711 1.44 -29.02 -4.42
C ILE A 711 0.99 -28.69 -3.00
N LEU A 712 -0.05 -27.86 -2.84
CA LEU A 712 -0.59 -27.50 -1.52
C LEU A 712 -1.18 -28.72 -0.79
N LYS A 713 -1.80 -29.63 -1.51
CA LYS A 713 -2.29 -30.91 -0.97
C LYS A 713 -1.14 -31.80 -0.50
N MET A 714 -0.06 -31.91 -1.27
CA MET A 714 1.15 -32.65 -0.86
C MET A 714 1.79 -32.04 0.40
N ALA A 715 1.73 -30.72 0.57
CA ALA A 715 2.15 -30.02 1.78
C ALA A 715 1.19 -30.25 2.98
N GLY A 716 0.03 -30.84 2.75
CA GLY A 716 -1.02 -31.02 3.75
C GLY A 716 -1.73 -29.73 4.16
N LEU A 717 -1.72 -28.73 3.28
CA LEU A 717 -2.32 -27.40 3.49
C LEU A 717 -3.74 -27.29 2.93
N VAL A 718 -4.12 -28.19 2.00
CA VAL A 718 -5.39 -28.15 1.30
C VAL A 718 -6.02 -29.54 1.22
N GLU A 719 -7.34 -29.59 1.41
CA GLU A 719 -8.23 -30.70 1.12
C GLU A 719 -9.04 -30.38 -0.15
N MET A 720 -9.28 -31.42 -1.00
CA MET A 720 -10.05 -31.30 -2.24
C MET A 720 -11.01 -32.47 -2.40
#